data_293d8e97405e68457ec85c42203353e5
#
_entry.id   293d8e97405e68457ec85c42203353e5
#
_cell.length_a   1.000
_cell.length_b   1.000
_cell.length_c   1.000
_cell.angle_alpha   90.00
_cell.angle_beta   90.00
_cell.angle_gamma   90.00
#
_symmetry.space_group_name_H-M   'P 1'
#
loop_
_entity.id
_entity.type
_entity.pdbx_description
1 polymer ?
#
loop_
_entity_poly.entity_id
_entity_poly.type
_entity_poly.pdbx_seq_one_letter_code
_entity_poly.pdbx_strand_id
1 'polypeptide(L)'
;MAKPAAAMGGAKSTSVRLHDRFDILNDVPLNDLRSGGTGAFAVEDLRSAGASFFALIADPALPPRAQALTALRIMKHPAVLTPIDFGPVDWAPADRRCLALICERPAGGRLVSSNDQVITPWSDDDVLHRLIQPLFPGLKALATENIAHRAIRPTNILFRDPARRQAILGECFTAPTGFDQPLAYETIENAMTMPGGRGVGTAADDLYSLGVTILYLMLGRTPGGPLTDEQLIDEKIRRGSYAALSGELRLSGSLLELLRGLLVDDPSDRWTVREMDMWLQGRRMSPKSPAGSPRAVRPLELGKEQIFTARGAGRMLVRQGDQAVHLIRGHHLEVWLQRTLAYKPTTDAFALAMADADDTAGTAGVHDARLIARVVMALDPSGPIRYRDVAVTPEGLGCVLALTLTRQKDVRPLIEIVMGRLPQFWIRCQPIPKSDHPVMSIEFDRMRRMLDDHRPGLGLERLVYDANPMLHCLSPLIERDYVDQASDLLPALEQAVLDGKIESLAVDRHIAAFVANRSKNLDDQVLTALGQPDAATRLLGQIYLLAFLQAQSGPPSVPALTQLLGRQATPVIERYRSRPTRDRLDSHLAAVLAEGSLVKLVHFLDSLEERQHDAQRFTLARRQFGRASAGLHAIETERLRLPETSTELGGVIAAAVSTVVGVIAVAMSLFHFGML
;
A
#
# COMPACT_ATOMS: atom_id res chain seq x y z
N MET A 1 -30.39 64.34 2.59
CA MET A 1 -29.02 64.00 2.99
C MET A 1 -28.99 62.53 3.42
N ALA A 2 -28.63 61.66 2.49
CA ALA A 2 -28.51 60.23 2.73
C ALA A 2 -27.06 59.94 3.13
N LYS A 3 -26.86 59.23 4.28
CA LYS A 3 -25.58 58.73 4.71
C LYS A 3 -25.07 57.64 3.75
N PRO A 4 -23.78 57.62 3.39
CA PRO A 4 -23.24 56.51 2.59
C PRO A 4 -23.14 55.24 3.46
N ALA A 5 -23.58 54.15 2.87
CA ALA A 5 -23.43 52.79 3.45
C ALA A 5 -21.96 52.47 3.64
N ALA A 6 -21.62 52.01 4.83
CA ALA A 6 -20.30 51.52 5.19
C ALA A 6 -19.96 50.30 4.30
N ALA A 7 -18.79 50.36 3.68
CA ALA A 7 -18.21 49.23 2.95
C ALA A 7 -18.08 48.03 3.92
N MET A 8 -18.76 46.95 3.58
CA MET A 8 -18.53 45.64 4.21
C MET A 8 -17.07 45.26 3.96
N GLY A 9 -16.30 45.18 5.04
CA GLY A 9 -14.94 44.68 5.00
C GLY A 9 -14.92 43.30 4.40
N GLY A 10 -14.23 43.16 3.28
CA GLY A 10 -14.03 41.89 2.60
C GLY A 10 -13.40 40.91 3.60
N ALA A 11 -14.11 39.83 3.89
CA ALA A 11 -13.50 38.68 4.56
C ALA A 11 -12.28 38.29 3.72
N LYS A 12 -11.10 38.28 4.32
CA LYS A 12 -9.90 37.76 3.64
C LYS A 12 -10.22 36.33 3.23
N SER A 13 -10.27 36.05 1.92
CA SER A 13 -10.37 34.71 1.39
C SER A 13 -9.26 33.87 2.01
N THR A 14 -9.63 32.76 2.65
CA THR A 14 -8.65 31.84 3.20
C THR A 14 -8.13 31.02 2.04
N SER A 15 -6.94 31.35 1.53
CA SER A 15 -6.28 30.62 0.45
C SER A 15 -5.12 29.80 0.99
N VAL A 16 -4.84 28.68 0.30
CA VAL A 16 -3.68 27.82 0.56
C VAL A 16 -2.81 27.78 -0.67
N ARG A 17 -1.50 27.93 -0.48
CA ARG A 17 -0.55 28.05 -1.60
C ARG A 17 0.12 26.74 -1.92
N LEU A 18 0.16 26.39 -3.23
CA LEU A 18 0.92 25.28 -3.78
C LEU A 18 2.12 25.83 -4.59
N HIS A 19 3.34 25.38 -4.26
CA HIS A 19 4.60 25.64 -4.96
C HIS A 19 4.84 27.14 -5.32
N ASP A 20 4.48 28.06 -4.41
CA ASP A 20 4.61 29.51 -4.58
C ASP A 20 4.00 30.07 -5.88
N ARG A 21 3.04 29.35 -6.46
CA ARG A 21 2.41 29.71 -7.73
C ARG A 21 0.90 29.75 -7.68
N PHE A 22 0.26 28.74 -7.09
CA PHE A 22 -1.18 28.58 -7.14
C PHE A 22 -1.80 28.83 -5.77
N ASP A 23 -2.66 29.84 -5.68
CA ASP A 23 -3.47 30.10 -4.49
C ASP A 23 -4.82 29.40 -4.65
N ILE A 24 -5.05 28.35 -3.84
CA ILE A 24 -6.29 27.55 -3.83
C ILE A 24 -7.26 28.23 -2.86
N LEU A 25 -8.42 28.63 -3.37
CA LEU A 25 -9.45 29.32 -2.60
C LEU A 25 -10.37 28.31 -1.93
N ASN A 26 -10.13 27.99 -0.65
CA ASN A 26 -10.86 26.94 0.06
C ASN A 26 -12.32 27.30 0.41
N ASP A 27 -12.70 28.56 0.29
CA ASP A 27 -14.06 29.12 0.44
C ASP A 27 -14.84 29.24 -0.88
N VAL A 28 -14.22 28.88 -2.04
CA VAL A 28 -14.83 28.92 -3.37
C VAL A 28 -14.93 27.52 -3.99
N PRO A 29 -15.85 26.66 -3.50
CA PRO A 29 -16.02 25.32 -4.05
C PRO A 29 -16.65 25.35 -5.46
N LEU A 30 -16.16 24.50 -6.34
CA LEU A 30 -16.66 24.29 -7.70
C LEU A 30 -17.39 22.94 -7.77
N ASN A 31 -18.64 22.92 -7.30
CA ASN A 31 -19.43 21.70 -7.17
C ASN A 31 -19.71 21.00 -8.52
N ASP A 32 -19.69 21.76 -9.62
CA ASP A 32 -19.82 21.28 -10.99
C ASP A 32 -18.59 20.51 -11.50
N LEU A 33 -17.43 20.64 -10.84
CA LEU A 33 -16.19 19.98 -11.22
C LEU A 33 -15.73 18.88 -10.22
N ARG A 34 -16.52 18.61 -9.18
CA ARG A 34 -16.22 17.53 -8.21
C ARG A 34 -16.20 16.18 -8.92
N SER A 35 -15.24 15.30 -8.57
CA SER A 35 -15.17 13.95 -9.10
C SER A 35 -15.09 12.94 -7.95
N GLY A 36 -16.02 11.98 -7.92
CA GLY A 36 -16.08 10.99 -6.87
C GLY A 36 -16.06 11.60 -5.46
N GLY A 37 -15.13 11.18 -4.62
CA GLY A 37 -14.90 11.72 -3.28
C GLY A 37 -14.10 13.02 -3.21
N THR A 38 -13.59 13.56 -4.36
CA THR A 38 -12.74 14.76 -4.36
C THR A 38 -13.54 16.06 -4.34
N GLY A 39 -13.11 17.04 -3.53
CA GLY A 39 -13.58 18.41 -3.61
C GLY A 39 -12.87 19.15 -4.77
N ALA A 40 -13.60 20.05 -5.46
CA ALA A 40 -13.03 20.95 -6.45
C ALA A 40 -13.14 22.39 -5.98
N PHE A 41 -12.08 23.19 -6.17
CA PHE A 41 -11.97 24.56 -5.67
C PHE A 41 -11.36 25.50 -6.71
N ALA A 42 -11.72 26.77 -6.67
CA ALA A 42 -11.15 27.78 -7.54
C ALA A 42 -9.67 28.02 -7.21
N VAL A 43 -8.88 28.36 -8.23
CA VAL A 43 -7.45 28.62 -8.11
C VAL A 43 -7.08 29.90 -8.83
N GLU A 44 -6.22 30.69 -8.19
CA GLU A 44 -5.57 31.86 -8.78
C GLU A 44 -4.11 31.52 -9.11
N ASP A 45 -3.69 31.73 -10.36
CA ASP A 45 -2.28 31.58 -10.77
C ASP A 45 -1.56 32.93 -10.60
N LEU A 46 -0.61 33.00 -9.70
CA LEU A 46 0.18 34.21 -9.41
C LEU A 46 1.12 34.62 -10.54
N ARG A 47 1.38 33.71 -11.51
CA ARG A 47 2.29 33.97 -12.64
C ARG A 47 1.58 34.32 -13.94
N SER A 48 0.26 34.07 -14.06
CA SER A 48 -0.50 34.23 -15.31
C SER A 48 -1.89 34.78 -15.03
N ALA A 49 -2.06 36.07 -15.24
CA ALA A 49 -3.38 36.69 -15.18
C ALA A 49 -4.19 36.30 -16.43
N GLY A 50 -5.31 35.56 -16.26
CA GLY A 50 -6.26 35.23 -17.32
C GLY A 50 -6.42 33.74 -17.65
N ALA A 51 -5.53 32.85 -17.20
CA ALA A 51 -5.77 31.42 -17.25
C ALA A 51 -6.66 30.99 -16.09
N SER A 52 -7.69 30.19 -16.38
CA SER A 52 -8.63 29.70 -15.36
C SER A 52 -8.23 28.28 -14.93
N PHE A 53 -7.90 28.10 -13.67
CA PHE A 53 -7.53 26.83 -13.08
C PHE A 53 -8.51 26.43 -11.98
N PHE A 54 -8.46 25.13 -11.63
CA PHE A 54 -9.13 24.62 -10.45
C PHE A 54 -8.26 23.55 -9.78
N ALA A 55 -8.45 23.37 -8.49
CA ALA A 55 -7.79 22.34 -7.71
C ALA A 55 -8.76 21.20 -7.39
N LEU A 56 -8.29 19.97 -7.53
CA LEU A 56 -8.90 18.79 -6.94
C LEU A 56 -8.16 18.46 -5.65
N ILE A 57 -8.89 18.33 -4.55
CA ILE A 57 -8.35 17.92 -3.26
C ILE A 57 -8.65 16.45 -3.07
N ALA A 58 -7.61 15.61 -3.17
CA ALA A 58 -7.74 14.16 -3.07
C ALA A 58 -8.09 13.73 -1.64
N ASP A 59 -8.90 12.66 -1.53
CA ASP A 59 -9.14 12.00 -0.25
C ASP A 59 -7.86 11.25 0.17
N PRO A 60 -7.25 11.58 1.32
CA PRO A 60 -6.06 10.89 1.81
C PRO A 60 -6.25 9.38 2.03
N ALA A 61 -7.48 8.92 2.22
CA ALA A 61 -7.78 7.50 2.36
C ALA A 61 -7.71 6.73 1.03
N LEU A 62 -7.56 7.42 -0.11
CA LEU A 62 -7.51 6.81 -1.43
C LEU A 62 -6.12 6.96 -2.04
N PRO A 63 -5.40 5.86 -2.34
CA PRO A 63 -4.13 5.96 -3.05
C PRO A 63 -4.34 6.54 -4.45
N PRO A 64 -3.62 7.62 -4.82
CA PRO A 64 -3.69 8.19 -6.16
C PRO A 64 -3.01 7.26 -7.19
N ARG A 65 -3.41 7.40 -8.45
CA ARG A 65 -2.84 6.61 -9.56
C ARG A 65 -1.52 7.21 -10.05
N ALA A 66 -0.41 6.80 -9.43
CA ALA A 66 0.93 7.31 -9.72
C ALA A 66 1.29 7.27 -11.22
N GLN A 67 1.04 6.14 -11.88
CA GLN A 67 1.34 5.96 -13.30
C GLN A 67 0.52 6.92 -14.17
N ALA A 68 -0.79 7.03 -13.91
CA ALA A 68 -1.66 7.94 -14.65
C ALA A 68 -1.27 9.41 -14.45
N LEU A 69 -0.98 9.83 -13.20
CA LEU A 69 -0.52 11.18 -12.90
C LEU A 69 0.74 11.55 -13.67
N THR A 70 1.74 10.67 -13.63
CA THR A 70 3.02 10.92 -14.31
C THR A 70 2.85 11.00 -15.83
N ALA A 71 2.13 10.04 -16.42
CA ALA A 71 1.97 9.97 -17.87
C ALA A 71 1.07 11.11 -18.42
N LEU A 72 -0.04 11.42 -17.76
CA LEU A 72 -0.93 12.50 -18.17
C LEU A 72 -0.24 13.87 -18.12
N ARG A 73 0.59 14.12 -17.11
CA ARG A 73 1.37 15.35 -17.00
C ARG A 73 2.34 15.53 -18.16
N ILE A 74 2.90 14.44 -18.70
CA ILE A 74 3.80 14.45 -19.86
C ILE A 74 3.00 14.57 -21.16
N MET A 75 1.93 13.78 -21.31
CA MET A 75 1.14 13.64 -22.52
C MET A 75 0.40 14.94 -22.91
N LYS A 76 -0.15 15.66 -21.96
CA LYS A 76 -0.87 16.97 -22.15
C LYS A 76 -1.85 16.97 -23.33
N HIS A 77 -2.67 15.94 -23.46
CA HIS A 77 -3.58 15.78 -24.58
C HIS A 77 -4.86 16.62 -24.41
N PRO A 78 -5.30 17.38 -25.46
CA PRO A 78 -6.43 18.31 -25.34
C PRO A 78 -7.79 17.66 -25.06
N ALA A 79 -7.97 16.36 -25.36
CA ALA A 79 -9.21 15.64 -25.09
C ALA A 79 -9.23 14.93 -23.71
N VAL A 80 -8.23 15.13 -22.86
CA VAL A 80 -8.13 14.52 -21.53
C VAL A 80 -7.79 15.61 -20.51
N LEU A 81 -8.47 15.62 -19.38
CA LEU A 81 -8.10 16.48 -18.27
C LEU A 81 -6.75 16.04 -17.71
N THR A 82 -5.78 16.96 -17.71
CA THR A 82 -4.42 16.65 -17.27
C THR A 82 -4.01 17.50 -16.07
N PRO A 83 -3.32 16.93 -15.08
CA PRO A 83 -2.77 17.70 -13.98
C PRO A 83 -1.59 18.55 -14.48
N ILE A 84 -1.60 19.84 -14.15
CA ILE A 84 -0.52 20.79 -14.47
C ILE A 84 0.55 20.74 -13.38
N ASP A 85 0.09 20.70 -12.12
CA ASP A 85 0.91 20.62 -10.92
C ASP A 85 0.18 19.86 -9.82
N PHE A 86 0.92 19.30 -8.87
CA PHE A 86 0.34 18.64 -7.70
C PHE A 86 1.33 18.58 -6.55
N GLY A 87 0.81 18.55 -5.34
CA GLY A 87 1.61 18.42 -4.10
C GLY A 87 0.75 18.51 -2.86
N PRO A 88 1.30 18.20 -1.69
CA PRO A 88 0.60 18.31 -0.42
C PRO A 88 0.43 19.78 0.00
N VAL A 89 -0.77 20.13 0.47
CA VAL A 89 -1.13 21.46 0.99
C VAL A 89 -1.79 21.34 2.36
N ASP A 90 -1.66 22.36 3.20
CA ASP A 90 -2.34 22.43 4.49
C ASP A 90 -3.82 22.75 4.29
N TRP A 91 -4.66 21.72 4.35
CA TRP A 91 -6.07 21.82 4.04
C TRP A 91 -6.92 22.09 5.30
N ALA A 92 -7.09 23.35 5.63
CA ALA A 92 -7.80 23.76 6.84
C ALA A 92 -9.23 23.16 7.00
N PRO A 93 -10.04 22.97 5.93
CA PRO A 93 -11.35 22.34 6.08
C PRO A 93 -11.33 20.90 6.60
N ALA A 94 -10.22 20.18 6.45
CA ALA A 94 -10.04 18.81 6.95
C ALA A 94 -9.09 18.72 8.16
N ASP A 95 -8.55 19.85 8.62
CA ASP A 95 -7.56 19.93 9.72
C ASP A 95 -6.36 18.98 9.51
N ARG A 96 -5.90 18.88 8.27
CA ARG A 96 -4.77 18.03 7.85
C ARG A 96 -4.20 18.45 6.51
N ARG A 97 -3.01 17.96 6.17
CA ARG A 97 -2.48 18.09 4.82
C ARG A 97 -3.18 17.11 3.87
N CYS A 98 -3.45 17.57 2.65
CA CYS A 98 -4.06 16.78 1.58
C CYS A 98 -3.30 16.98 0.28
N LEU A 99 -3.34 15.99 -0.63
CA LEU A 99 -2.82 16.14 -1.97
C LEU A 99 -3.76 17.03 -2.79
N ALA A 100 -3.26 18.16 -3.28
CA ALA A 100 -3.93 19.05 -4.20
C ALA A 100 -3.38 18.83 -5.63
N LEU A 101 -4.28 18.82 -6.61
CA LEU A 101 -3.93 18.66 -8.04
C LEU A 101 -4.54 19.81 -8.83
N ILE A 102 -3.71 20.55 -9.54
CA ILE A 102 -4.13 21.72 -10.31
C ILE A 102 -4.38 21.32 -11.75
N CYS A 103 -5.55 21.66 -12.27
CA CYS A 103 -5.97 21.42 -13.65
C CYS A 103 -6.50 22.69 -14.31
N GLU A 104 -6.45 22.74 -15.66
CA GLU A 104 -7.11 23.78 -16.43
C GLU A 104 -8.64 23.64 -16.29
N ARG A 105 -9.34 24.73 -16.02
CA ARG A 105 -10.79 24.72 -15.80
C ARG A 105 -11.55 24.61 -17.11
N PRO A 106 -12.37 23.55 -17.32
CA PRO A 106 -13.24 23.44 -18.51
C PRO A 106 -14.36 24.46 -18.44
N ALA A 107 -14.47 25.32 -19.46
CA ALA A 107 -15.42 26.43 -19.44
C ALA A 107 -16.87 26.00 -19.75
N GLY A 108 -17.09 24.85 -20.39
CA GLY A 108 -18.42 24.34 -20.76
C GLY A 108 -19.07 23.44 -19.68
N GLY A 109 -18.39 23.23 -18.55
CA GLY A 109 -18.89 22.43 -17.45
C GLY A 109 -19.03 20.96 -17.78
N ARG A 110 -19.80 20.24 -16.98
CA ARG A 110 -20.00 18.79 -17.04
C ARG A 110 -21.16 18.40 -17.98
N LEU A 111 -21.10 17.21 -18.58
CA LEU A 111 -22.15 16.67 -19.44
C LEU A 111 -23.47 16.52 -18.66
N VAL A 112 -23.45 15.86 -17.50
CA VAL A 112 -24.56 15.72 -16.57
C VAL A 112 -24.08 15.86 -15.12
N SER A 113 -24.94 16.31 -14.23
CA SER A 113 -24.61 16.51 -12.81
C SER A 113 -24.69 15.23 -11.96
N SER A 114 -25.53 14.26 -12.35
CA SER A 114 -25.73 12.98 -11.68
C SER A 114 -25.86 11.85 -12.70
N ASN A 115 -25.44 10.63 -12.33
CA ASN A 115 -25.62 9.45 -13.17
C ASN A 115 -27.10 9.06 -13.37
N ASP A 116 -27.98 9.45 -12.45
CA ASP A 116 -29.42 9.19 -12.52
C ASP A 116 -30.21 10.30 -13.21
N GLN A 117 -29.51 11.34 -13.69
CA GLN A 117 -30.15 12.45 -14.37
C GLN A 117 -30.82 11.97 -15.66
N VAL A 118 -32.11 12.31 -15.83
CA VAL A 118 -32.81 12.10 -17.10
C VAL A 118 -32.56 13.29 -18.00
N ILE A 119 -32.18 13.02 -19.25
CA ILE A 119 -31.90 14.03 -20.27
C ILE A 119 -32.74 13.77 -21.54
N THR A 120 -32.83 14.75 -22.39
CA THR A 120 -33.37 14.54 -23.75
C THR A 120 -32.42 13.61 -24.51
N PRO A 121 -32.90 12.48 -25.08
CA PRO A 121 -32.09 11.61 -25.89
C PRO A 121 -31.34 12.35 -27.01
N TRP A 122 -30.08 12.00 -27.18
CA TRP A 122 -29.25 12.57 -28.24
C TRP A 122 -29.52 11.88 -29.56
N SER A 123 -29.40 12.60 -30.65
CA SER A 123 -29.41 12.04 -32.00
C SER A 123 -28.09 11.31 -32.30
N ASP A 124 -28.11 10.45 -33.31
CA ASP A 124 -26.90 9.75 -33.79
C ASP A 124 -25.79 10.74 -34.19
N ASP A 125 -26.17 11.85 -34.78
CA ASP A 125 -25.26 12.92 -35.19
C ASP A 125 -24.63 13.64 -33.99
N ASP A 126 -25.41 13.96 -32.96
CA ASP A 126 -24.89 14.51 -31.70
C ASP A 126 -23.91 13.56 -31.01
N VAL A 127 -24.24 12.27 -30.94
CA VAL A 127 -23.36 11.25 -30.36
C VAL A 127 -22.05 11.17 -31.11
N LEU A 128 -22.10 11.17 -32.45
CA LEU A 128 -20.89 11.09 -33.27
C LEU A 128 -20.03 12.36 -33.16
N HIS A 129 -20.61 13.53 -33.37
CA HIS A 129 -19.83 14.76 -33.52
C HIS A 129 -19.52 15.47 -32.20
N ARG A 130 -20.35 15.36 -31.17
CA ARG A 130 -20.16 16.05 -29.89
C ARG A 130 -19.55 15.16 -28.82
N LEU A 131 -19.59 13.80 -28.98
CA LEU A 131 -19.00 12.89 -28.02
C LEU A 131 -17.85 12.08 -28.62
N ILE A 132 -18.13 11.22 -29.61
CA ILE A 132 -17.18 10.22 -30.08
C ILE A 132 -15.96 10.87 -30.72
N GLN A 133 -16.17 11.74 -31.71
CA GLN A 133 -15.08 12.38 -32.45
C GLN A 133 -14.18 13.25 -31.57
N PRO A 134 -14.68 14.05 -30.59
CA PRO A 134 -13.80 14.78 -29.68
C PRO A 134 -13.03 13.93 -28.67
N LEU A 135 -13.63 12.83 -28.16
CA LEU A 135 -13.02 12.00 -27.13
C LEU A 135 -12.04 10.97 -27.68
N PHE A 136 -12.30 10.44 -28.87
CA PHE A 136 -11.55 9.32 -29.42
C PHE A 136 -10.03 9.56 -29.56
N PRO A 137 -9.54 10.75 -29.98
CA PRO A 137 -8.11 11.05 -30.00
C PRO A 137 -7.44 10.92 -28.62
N GLY A 138 -8.15 11.31 -27.56
CA GLY A 138 -7.70 11.14 -26.18
C GLY A 138 -7.59 9.67 -25.78
N LEU A 139 -8.61 8.87 -26.11
CA LEU A 139 -8.59 7.43 -25.85
C LEU A 139 -7.47 6.73 -26.61
N LYS A 140 -7.22 7.13 -27.84
CA LYS A 140 -6.11 6.60 -28.66
C LYS A 140 -4.75 6.95 -28.05
N ALA A 141 -4.58 8.18 -27.56
CA ALA A 141 -3.35 8.60 -26.90
C ALA A 141 -3.12 7.83 -25.58
N LEU A 142 -4.15 7.68 -24.75
CA LEU A 142 -4.08 6.88 -23.54
C LEU A 142 -3.69 5.41 -23.81
N ALA A 143 -4.32 4.80 -24.82
CA ALA A 143 -4.01 3.44 -25.22
C ALA A 143 -2.56 3.26 -25.71
N THR A 144 -2.00 4.27 -26.39
CA THR A 144 -0.59 4.27 -26.83
C THR A 144 0.37 4.26 -25.65
N GLU A 145 0.02 4.95 -24.56
CA GLU A 145 0.80 4.98 -23.31
C GLU A 145 0.47 3.80 -22.37
N ASN A 146 -0.33 2.83 -22.81
CA ASN A 146 -0.83 1.71 -21.99
C ASN A 146 -1.54 2.17 -20.70
N ILE A 147 -2.29 3.26 -20.78
CA ILE A 147 -3.08 3.79 -19.69
C ILE A 147 -4.57 3.59 -20.02
N ALA A 148 -5.28 2.91 -19.13
CA ALA A 148 -6.73 2.91 -19.15
C ALA A 148 -7.26 4.05 -18.29
N HIS A 149 -8.22 4.81 -18.80
CA HIS A 149 -8.85 5.93 -18.07
C HIS A 149 -9.67 5.40 -16.89
N ARG A 150 -10.53 4.41 -17.12
CA ARG A 150 -11.32 3.69 -16.11
C ARG A 150 -12.30 4.56 -15.30
N ALA A 151 -12.64 5.74 -15.83
CA ALA A 151 -13.61 6.65 -15.24
C ALA A 151 -14.50 7.31 -16.31
N ILE A 152 -14.76 6.59 -17.42
CA ILE A 152 -15.60 7.08 -18.52
C ILE A 152 -17.06 6.85 -18.17
N ARG A 153 -17.75 7.93 -17.86
CA ARG A 153 -19.18 7.99 -17.52
C ARG A 153 -19.72 9.39 -17.75
N PRO A 154 -21.01 9.59 -17.94
CA PRO A 154 -21.59 10.91 -18.24
C PRO A 154 -21.23 12.01 -17.23
N THR A 155 -21.14 11.66 -15.95
CA THR A 155 -20.74 12.61 -14.89
C THR A 155 -19.25 12.97 -14.89
N ASN A 156 -18.43 12.31 -15.68
CA ASN A 156 -16.99 12.57 -15.80
C ASN A 156 -16.56 12.91 -17.23
N ILE A 157 -17.50 13.38 -18.04
CA ILE A 157 -17.24 14.02 -19.33
C ILE A 157 -17.51 15.50 -19.16
N LEU A 158 -16.53 16.30 -19.53
CA LEU A 158 -16.55 17.77 -19.41
C LEU A 158 -16.52 18.40 -20.80
N PHE A 159 -16.80 19.68 -20.90
CA PHE A 159 -16.69 20.44 -22.14
C PHE A 159 -15.67 21.56 -21.98
N ARG A 160 -14.70 21.61 -22.87
CA ARG A 160 -13.66 22.65 -22.87
C ARG A 160 -14.22 24.02 -23.14
N ASP A 161 -15.16 24.10 -24.09
CA ASP A 161 -15.77 25.35 -24.58
C ASP A 161 -17.19 25.56 -24.03
N PRO A 162 -17.63 26.84 -23.81
CA PRO A 162 -18.97 27.13 -23.33
C PRO A 162 -20.08 26.69 -24.31
N ALA A 163 -19.79 26.57 -25.61
CA ALA A 163 -20.74 26.08 -26.61
C ALA A 163 -20.92 24.55 -26.55
N ARG A 164 -20.17 23.84 -25.67
CA ARG A 164 -20.25 22.40 -25.42
C ARG A 164 -20.09 21.56 -26.69
N ARG A 165 -19.12 21.92 -27.52
CA ARG A 165 -18.78 21.20 -28.76
C ARG A 165 -17.57 20.29 -28.61
N GLN A 166 -16.65 20.62 -27.67
CA GLN A 166 -15.42 19.88 -27.45
C GLN A 166 -15.51 19.11 -26.13
N ALA A 167 -16.03 17.90 -26.19
CA ALA A 167 -16.02 16.99 -25.05
C ALA A 167 -14.58 16.56 -24.70
N ILE A 168 -14.28 16.49 -23.42
CA ILE A 168 -13.01 15.96 -22.87
C ILE A 168 -13.30 14.93 -21.78
N LEU A 169 -12.41 13.96 -21.64
CA LEU A 169 -12.42 13.04 -20.51
C LEU A 169 -12.03 13.79 -19.24
N GLY A 170 -12.78 13.58 -18.17
CA GLY A 170 -12.53 14.18 -16.86
C GLY A 170 -11.33 13.54 -16.14
N GLU A 171 -11.28 13.71 -14.83
CA GLU A 171 -10.17 13.16 -14.04
C GLU A 171 -10.24 11.63 -13.89
N CYS A 172 -9.08 10.99 -13.73
CA CYS A 172 -8.95 9.54 -13.53
C CYS A 172 -7.75 9.16 -12.64
N PHE A 173 -7.26 10.09 -11.83
CA PHE A 173 -5.97 9.97 -11.14
C PHE A 173 -6.02 10.22 -9.63
N THR A 174 -7.08 10.82 -9.08
CA THR A 174 -7.19 11.15 -7.65
C THR A 174 -7.57 9.96 -6.78
N ALA A 175 -8.14 8.92 -7.38
CA ALA A 175 -8.62 7.71 -6.70
C ALA A 175 -8.14 6.46 -7.44
N PRO A 176 -8.21 5.27 -6.82
CA PRO A 176 -7.89 4.02 -7.48
C PRO A 176 -8.70 3.80 -8.75
N THR A 177 -8.15 3.00 -9.64
CA THR A 177 -8.73 2.70 -10.96
C THR A 177 -10.19 2.22 -10.85
N GLY A 178 -11.12 2.94 -11.49
CA GLY A 178 -12.52 2.57 -11.49
C GLY A 178 -13.23 2.66 -10.14
N PHE A 179 -12.63 3.29 -9.11
CA PHE A 179 -13.16 3.31 -7.75
C PHE A 179 -14.59 3.86 -7.67
N ASP A 180 -14.84 4.98 -8.32
CA ASP A 180 -16.15 5.67 -8.36
C ASP A 180 -16.98 5.32 -9.59
N GLN A 181 -16.60 4.28 -10.35
CA GLN A 181 -17.31 3.90 -11.57
C GLN A 181 -18.55 3.08 -11.23
N PRO A 182 -19.77 3.54 -11.60
CA PRO A 182 -20.99 2.77 -11.38
C PRO A 182 -20.97 1.44 -12.12
N LEU A 183 -21.58 0.39 -11.54
CA LEU A 183 -21.50 -0.97 -12.06
C LEU A 183 -22.09 -1.14 -13.48
N ALA A 184 -23.02 -0.28 -13.87
CA ALA A 184 -23.54 -0.27 -15.23
C ALA A 184 -22.43 -0.04 -16.28
N TYR A 185 -21.46 0.82 -15.97
CA TYR A 185 -20.35 1.20 -16.86
C TYR A 185 -19.15 0.25 -16.78
N GLU A 186 -19.23 -0.77 -15.94
CA GLU A 186 -18.18 -1.80 -15.78
C GLU A 186 -18.52 -3.07 -16.54
N THR A 187 -17.48 -3.77 -17.03
CA THR A 187 -17.62 -5.13 -17.56
C THR A 187 -18.15 -6.07 -16.48
N ILE A 188 -18.59 -7.27 -16.85
CA ILE A 188 -19.13 -8.24 -15.88
C ILE A 188 -18.10 -8.54 -14.78
N GLU A 189 -16.85 -8.76 -15.16
CA GLU A 189 -15.74 -9.09 -14.27
C GLU A 189 -15.48 -7.95 -13.26
N ASN A 190 -15.36 -6.74 -13.78
CA ASN A 190 -15.10 -5.55 -12.96
C ASN A 190 -16.30 -5.16 -12.09
N ALA A 191 -17.53 -5.39 -12.58
CA ALA A 191 -18.74 -5.17 -11.79
C ALA A 191 -18.85 -6.14 -10.59
N MET A 192 -18.29 -7.35 -10.70
CA MET A 192 -18.22 -8.31 -9.61
C MET A 192 -17.03 -8.10 -8.66
N THR A 193 -16.20 -7.12 -8.94
CA THR A 193 -14.99 -6.79 -8.17
C THR A 193 -15.29 -5.60 -7.25
N MET A 194 -14.76 -5.65 -6.03
CA MET A 194 -14.88 -4.52 -5.10
C MET A 194 -14.22 -3.25 -5.66
N PRO A 195 -14.71 -2.04 -5.34
CA PRO A 195 -14.14 -0.80 -5.88
C PRO A 195 -12.65 -0.67 -5.72
N GLY A 196 -11.78 -0.51 -5.47
CA GLY A 196 -10.32 -0.51 -5.36
C GLY A 196 -9.63 -1.80 -5.83
N GLY A 197 -10.38 -2.88 -6.00
CA GLY A 197 -9.85 -4.18 -6.42
C GLY A 197 -9.88 -4.44 -7.94
N ARG A 198 -10.31 -3.48 -8.74
CA ARG A 198 -10.54 -3.64 -10.20
C ARG A 198 -9.27 -3.66 -11.05
N GLY A 199 -8.09 -3.53 -10.43
CA GLY A 199 -6.81 -3.51 -11.13
C GLY A 199 -6.64 -2.28 -12.02
N VAL A 200 -5.58 -2.30 -12.85
CA VAL A 200 -5.26 -1.14 -13.72
C VAL A 200 -6.20 -1.01 -14.93
N GLY A 201 -6.80 -2.13 -15.37
CA GLY A 201 -7.67 -2.17 -16.54
C GLY A 201 -6.92 -2.01 -17.86
N THR A 202 -7.70 -2.00 -18.94
CA THR A 202 -7.20 -1.90 -20.32
C THR A 202 -8.01 -0.89 -21.15
N ALA A 203 -7.53 -0.52 -22.31
CA ALA A 203 -8.28 0.29 -23.28
C ALA A 203 -9.62 -0.36 -23.70
N ALA A 204 -9.72 -1.70 -23.63
CA ALA A 204 -10.97 -2.41 -23.92
C ALA A 204 -12.06 -2.14 -22.85
N ASP A 205 -11.66 -1.91 -21.59
CA ASP A 205 -12.59 -1.49 -20.54
C ASP A 205 -13.10 -0.06 -20.75
N ASP A 206 -12.23 0.83 -21.22
CA ASP A 206 -12.60 2.20 -21.57
C ASP A 206 -13.59 2.24 -22.74
N LEU A 207 -13.36 1.43 -23.77
CA LEU A 207 -14.25 1.32 -24.89
C LEU A 207 -15.62 0.75 -24.51
N TYR A 208 -15.64 -0.22 -23.56
CA TYR A 208 -16.90 -0.70 -22.99
C TYR A 208 -17.64 0.42 -22.26
N SER A 209 -16.97 1.15 -21.39
CA SER A 209 -17.55 2.26 -20.63
C SER A 209 -18.04 3.39 -21.55
N LEU A 210 -17.34 3.65 -22.67
CA LEU A 210 -17.79 4.56 -23.73
C LEU A 210 -19.08 4.05 -24.38
N GLY A 211 -19.17 2.77 -24.71
CA GLY A 211 -20.38 2.14 -25.25
C GLY A 211 -21.59 2.31 -24.32
N VAL A 212 -21.41 2.11 -23.02
CA VAL A 212 -22.48 2.35 -22.04
C VAL A 212 -22.84 3.83 -21.94
N THR A 213 -21.86 4.73 -22.05
CA THR A 213 -22.08 6.18 -22.06
C THR A 213 -22.89 6.59 -23.29
N ILE A 214 -22.62 6.02 -24.47
CA ILE A 214 -23.41 6.22 -25.68
C ILE A 214 -24.84 5.76 -25.46
N LEU A 215 -25.06 4.57 -24.89
CA LEU A 215 -26.40 4.08 -24.56
C LEU A 215 -27.15 5.02 -23.63
N TYR A 216 -26.47 5.57 -22.60
CA TYR A 216 -27.08 6.56 -21.70
C TYR A 216 -27.59 7.78 -22.47
N LEU A 217 -26.77 8.32 -23.37
CA LEU A 217 -27.16 9.51 -24.13
C LEU A 217 -28.32 9.23 -25.09
N MET A 218 -28.36 8.07 -25.71
CA MET A 218 -29.43 7.69 -26.64
C MET A 218 -30.73 7.31 -25.94
N LEU A 219 -30.63 6.69 -24.72
CA LEU A 219 -31.79 6.36 -23.89
C LEU A 219 -32.31 7.59 -23.13
N GLY A 220 -31.46 8.60 -22.90
CA GLY A 220 -31.73 9.75 -22.02
C GLY A 220 -31.85 9.37 -20.54
N ARG A 221 -31.48 8.16 -20.15
CA ARG A 221 -31.56 7.63 -18.79
C ARG A 221 -30.51 6.53 -18.56
N THR A 222 -30.33 6.14 -17.31
CA THR A 222 -29.36 5.08 -16.94
C THR A 222 -29.66 3.77 -17.68
N PRO A 223 -28.67 3.19 -18.39
CA PRO A 223 -28.80 1.88 -19.05
C PRO A 223 -29.07 0.76 -18.03
N GLY A 224 -29.85 -0.25 -18.45
CA GLY A 224 -30.25 -1.34 -17.57
C GLY A 224 -31.55 -1.09 -16.79
N GLY A 225 -32.10 0.14 -16.84
CA GLY A 225 -33.38 0.47 -16.22
C GLY A 225 -33.37 0.46 -14.67
N PRO A 226 -34.47 0.09 -14.01
CA PRO A 226 -34.63 0.17 -12.56
C PRO A 226 -34.03 -1.02 -11.80
N LEU A 227 -33.12 -1.79 -12.41
CA LEU A 227 -32.49 -2.93 -11.78
C LEU A 227 -31.53 -2.48 -10.68
N THR A 228 -31.48 -3.25 -9.59
CA THR A 228 -30.40 -3.12 -8.61
C THR A 228 -29.08 -3.57 -9.23
N ASP A 229 -27.96 -3.17 -8.64
CA ASP A 229 -26.62 -3.56 -9.10
C ASP A 229 -26.48 -5.09 -9.21
N GLU A 230 -26.99 -5.84 -8.23
CA GLU A 230 -26.99 -7.30 -8.24
C GLU A 230 -27.82 -7.87 -9.40
N GLN A 231 -29.02 -7.35 -9.60
CA GLN A 231 -29.91 -7.77 -10.69
C GLN A 231 -29.30 -7.43 -12.06
N LEU A 232 -28.64 -6.28 -12.17
CA LEU A 232 -27.99 -5.87 -13.41
C LEU A 232 -26.84 -6.80 -13.78
N ILE A 233 -26.01 -7.20 -12.81
CA ILE A 233 -24.93 -8.18 -13.03
C ILE A 233 -25.53 -9.52 -13.48
N ASP A 234 -26.60 -10.00 -12.83
CA ASP A 234 -27.26 -11.25 -13.19
C ASP A 234 -27.85 -11.20 -14.61
N GLU A 235 -28.46 -10.08 -14.99
CA GLU A 235 -28.95 -9.88 -16.36
C GLU A 235 -27.82 -9.84 -17.39
N LYS A 236 -26.70 -9.16 -17.08
CA LYS A 236 -25.50 -9.17 -17.94
C LYS A 236 -24.97 -10.60 -18.13
N ILE A 237 -24.87 -11.40 -17.07
CA ILE A 237 -24.42 -12.80 -17.14
C ILE A 237 -25.41 -13.65 -17.94
N ARG A 238 -26.72 -13.42 -17.79
CA ARG A 238 -27.78 -14.22 -18.41
C ARG A 238 -27.96 -13.92 -19.91
N ARG A 239 -27.95 -12.64 -20.29
CA ARG A 239 -28.33 -12.17 -21.63
C ARG A 239 -27.18 -11.55 -22.44
N GLY A 240 -26.04 -11.31 -21.79
CA GLY A 240 -24.96 -10.48 -22.31
C GLY A 240 -25.16 -9.00 -22.05
N SER A 241 -24.07 -8.25 -21.93
CA SER A 241 -24.09 -6.81 -21.57
C SER A 241 -24.89 -5.96 -22.55
N TYR A 242 -24.71 -6.17 -23.86
CA TYR A 242 -25.46 -5.41 -24.86
C TYR A 242 -26.97 -5.54 -24.65
N ALA A 243 -27.48 -6.75 -24.54
CA ALA A 243 -28.91 -7.00 -24.42
C ALA A 243 -29.48 -6.54 -23.05
N ALA A 244 -28.70 -6.66 -21.98
CA ALA A 244 -29.10 -6.24 -20.65
C ALA A 244 -29.17 -4.70 -20.52
N LEU A 245 -28.28 -3.97 -21.22
CA LEU A 245 -28.17 -2.51 -21.10
C LEU A 245 -29.01 -1.75 -22.12
N SER A 246 -29.15 -2.26 -23.36
CA SER A 246 -29.86 -1.55 -24.45
C SER A 246 -31.39 -1.62 -24.33
N GLY A 247 -31.92 -2.66 -23.66
CA GLY A 247 -33.35 -2.88 -23.59
C GLY A 247 -33.99 -2.99 -24.98
N GLU A 248 -35.05 -2.19 -25.22
CA GLU A 248 -35.80 -2.15 -26.48
C GLU A 248 -35.37 -0.98 -27.40
N LEU A 249 -34.20 -0.38 -27.16
CA LEU A 249 -33.70 0.77 -27.94
C LEU A 249 -33.54 0.36 -29.42
N ARG A 250 -34.17 1.13 -30.31
CA ARG A 250 -34.00 1.01 -31.75
C ARG A 250 -32.83 1.90 -32.19
N LEU A 251 -31.81 1.30 -32.76
CA LEU A 251 -30.58 1.95 -33.21
C LEU A 251 -30.50 1.99 -34.75
N SER A 252 -29.85 3.00 -35.27
CA SER A 252 -29.41 3.00 -36.69
C SER A 252 -28.40 1.86 -36.94
N GLY A 253 -28.26 1.40 -38.17
CA GLY A 253 -27.34 0.31 -38.50
C GLY A 253 -25.90 0.60 -38.10
N SER A 254 -25.45 1.83 -38.21
CA SER A 254 -24.09 2.27 -37.88
C SER A 254 -23.81 2.27 -36.38
N LEU A 255 -24.69 2.85 -35.55
CA LEU A 255 -24.54 2.82 -34.10
C LEU A 255 -24.81 1.44 -33.50
N LEU A 256 -25.69 0.64 -34.12
CA LEU A 256 -25.88 -0.75 -33.73
C LEU A 256 -24.59 -1.58 -33.90
N GLU A 257 -23.91 -1.38 -35.03
CA GLU A 257 -22.61 -2.02 -35.30
C GLU A 257 -21.58 -1.63 -34.25
N LEU A 258 -21.43 -0.33 -33.96
CA LEU A 258 -20.52 0.20 -32.94
C LEU A 258 -20.81 -0.38 -31.57
N LEU A 259 -22.04 -0.26 -31.07
CA LEU A 259 -22.40 -0.70 -29.73
C LEU A 259 -22.29 -2.20 -29.55
N ARG A 260 -22.60 -2.99 -30.58
CA ARG A 260 -22.35 -4.44 -30.57
C ARG A 260 -20.87 -4.77 -30.53
N GLY A 261 -20.01 -3.94 -31.12
CA GLY A 261 -18.55 -4.12 -31.05
C GLY A 261 -17.98 -3.71 -29.70
N LEU A 262 -18.46 -2.61 -29.10
CA LEU A 262 -17.95 -2.10 -27.82
C LEU A 262 -18.46 -2.86 -26.60
N LEU A 263 -19.67 -3.41 -26.63
CA LEU A 263 -20.32 -4.06 -25.48
C LEU A 263 -20.26 -5.60 -25.52
N VAL A 264 -19.32 -6.15 -26.27
CA VAL A 264 -19.00 -7.58 -26.20
C VAL A 264 -18.41 -7.89 -24.83
N ASP A 265 -18.88 -8.97 -24.20
CA ASP A 265 -18.44 -9.35 -22.85
C ASP A 265 -17.01 -9.91 -22.86
N ASP A 266 -16.65 -10.72 -23.85
CA ASP A 266 -15.28 -11.23 -23.99
C ASP A 266 -14.33 -10.11 -24.47
N PRO A 267 -13.30 -9.73 -23.69
CA PRO A 267 -12.36 -8.69 -24.09
C PRO A 267 -11.59 -9.01 -25.39
N SER A 268 -11.40 -10.29 -25.72
CA SER A 268 -10.70 -10.72 -26.96
C SER A 268 -11.53 -10.52 -28.21
N ASP A 269 -12.84 -10.50 -28.09
CA ASP A 269 -13.79 -10.27 -29.17
C ASP A 269 -14.28 -8.82 -29.23
N ARG A 270 -14.08 -8.05 -28.16
CA ARG A 270 -14.43 -6.63 -28.10
C ARG A 270 -13.59 -5.82 -29.06
N TRP A 271 -14.17 -4.79 -29.65
CA TRP A 271 -13.43 -3.89 -30.52
C TRP A 271 -12.28 -3.22 -29.78
N THR A 272 -11.15 -3.14 -30.46
CA THR A 272 -9.97 -2.40 -30.05
C THR A 272 -10.06 -0.95 -30.52
N VAL A 273 -9.15 -0.10 -30.03
CA VAL A 273 -8.99 1.29 -30.50
C VAL A 273 -8.77 1.32 -32.03
N ARG A 274 -8.09 0.32 -32.59
CA ARG A 274 -7.87 0.23 -34.06
C ARG A 274 -9.18 -0.02 -34.83
N GLU A 275 -10.03 -0.91 -34.35
CA GLU A 275 -11.31 -1.20 -34.99
C GLU A 275 -12.25 0.00 -34.91
N MET A 276 -12.26 0.71 -33.77
CA MET A 276 -13.00 1.94 -33.63
C MET A 276 -12.47 3.06 -34.56
N ASP A 277 -11.16 3.16 -34.74
CA ASP A 277 -10.55 4.13 -35.70
C ASP A 277 -10.99 3.82 -37.15
N MET A 278 -10.98 2.54 -37.54
CA MET A 278 -11.46 2.12 -38.86
C MET A 278 -12.96 2.44 -39.07
N TRP A 279 -13.78 2.21 -38.06
CA TRP A 279 -15.20 2.55 -38.11
C TRP A 279 -15.44 4.06 -38.28
N LEU A 280 -14.69 4.89 -37.53
CA LEU A 280 -14.74 6.35 -37.67
C LEU A 280 -14.32 6.84 -39.08
N GLN A 281 -13.46 6.09 -39.77
CA GLN A 281 -13.08 6.34 -41.17
C GLN A 281 -14.13 5.83 -42.17
N GLY A 282 -15.31 5.39 -41.72
CA GLY A 282 -16.42 4.93 -42.57
C GLY A 282 -16.27 3.45 -43.04
N ARG A 283 -15.32 2.70 -42.52
CA ARG A 283 -15.21 1.25 -42.84
C ARG A 283 -16.26 0.49 -42.06
N ARG A 284 -17.02 -0.35 -42.74
CA ARG A 284 -17.95 -1.28 -42.09
C ARG A 284 -17.16 -2.38 -41.40
N MET A 285 -17.43 -2.55 -40.11
CA MET A 285 -16.79 -3.55 -39.25
C MET A 285 -17.88 -4.48 -38.72
N SER A 286 -17.87 -5.73 -39.11
CA SER A 286 -18.79 -6.70 -38.46
C SER A 286 -18.31 -6.98 -37.05
N PRO A 287 -19.16 -6.78 -36.03
CA PRO A 287 -18.84 -7.25 -34.69
C PRO A 287 -18.56 -8.76 -34.75
N LYS A 288 -17.52 -9.21 -34.07
CA LYS A 288 -17.30 -10.65 -33.94
C LYS A 288 -18.53 -11.23 -33.26
N SER A 289 -19.08 -12.32 -33.84
CA SER A 289 -20.11 -13.07 -33.10
C SER A 289 -19.43 -13.65 -31.87
N PRO A 290 -19.84 -13.26 -30.66
CA PRO A 290 -19.23 -13.87 -29.49
C PRO A 290 -19.43 -15.38 -29.61
N ALA A 291 -18.33 -16.12 -29.52
CA ALA A 291 -18.44 -17.56 -29.22
C ALA A 291 -19.12 -17.59 -27.87
N GLY A 292 -20.46 -17.75 -27.88
CA GLY A 292 -21.27 -17.63 -26.67
C GLY A 292 -20.68 -18.51 -25.58
N SER A 293 -20.63 -18.01 -24.36
CA SER A 293 -20.17 -18.83 -23.21
C SER A 293 -20.87 -20.18 -23.27
N PRO A 294 -20.18 -21.30 -23.12
CA PRO A 294 -20.77 -22.63 -23.20
C PRO A 294 -22.01 -22.69 -22.32
N ARG A 295 -23.12 -23.10 -22.91
CA ARG A 295 -24.43 -23.13 -22.24
C ARG A 295 -24.87 -24.57 -22.07
N ALA A 296 -25.21 -24.94 -20.85
CA ALA A 296 -25.69 -26.28 -20.55
C ALA A 296 -27.04 -26.54 -21.22
N VAL A 297 -27.24 -27.76 -21.71
CA VAL A 297 -28.52 -28.20 -22.29
C VAL A 297 -29.62 -28.26 -21.22
N ARG A 298 -29.27 -28.62 -19.99
CA ARG A 298 -30.17 -28.64 -18.83
C ARG A 298 -29.59 -27.76 -17.73
N PRO A 299 -30.43 -26.98 -17.03
CA PRO A 299 -29.95 -26.11 -15.96
C PRO A 299 -29.40 -26.92 -14.78
N LEU A 300 -28.43 -26.31 -14.09
CA LEU A 300 -28.13 -26.68 -12.71
C LEU A 300 -29.19 -26.03 -11.81
N GLU A 301 -29.94 -26.83 -11.09
CA GLU A 301 -30.97 -26.34 -10.16
C GLU A 301 -30.33 -26.14 -8.78
N LEU A 302 -30.28 -24.89 -8.32
CA LEU A 302 -29.86 -24.54 -6.97
C LEU A 302 -30.93 -23.70 -6.30
N GLY A 303 -31.70 -24.35 -5.42
CA GLY A 303 -32.88 -23.76 -4.82
C GLY A 303 -33.97 -23.45 -5.86
N LYS A 304 -34.32 -22.17 -6.04
CA LYS A 304 -35.31 -21.73 -7.04
C LYS A 304 -34.68 -21.24 -8.36
N GLU A 305 -33.37 -21.23 -8.44
CA GLU A 305 -32.66 -20.68 -9.61
C GLU A 305 -32.24 -21.78 -10.59
N GLN A 306 -32.37 -21.45 -11.88
CA GLN A 306 -31.95 -22.30 -13.00
C GLN A 306 -30.73 -21.69 -13.67
N ILE A 307 -29.60 -22.35 -13.58
CA ILE A 307 -28.29 -21.88 -14.02
C ILE A 307 -27.83 -22.66 -15.26
N PHE A 308 -27.50 -21.96 -16.33
CA PHE A 308 -27.11 -22.54 -17.60
C PHE A 308 -25.64 -22.36 -17.96
N THR A 309 -24.88 -21.55 -17.20
CA THR A 309 -23.47 -21.23 -17.50
C THR A 309 -22.58 -21.49 -16.29
N ALA A 310 -21.30 -21.80 -16.53
CA ALA A 310 -20.31 -21.98 -15.47
C ALA A 310 -20.15 -20.71 -14.63
N ARG A 311 -20.07 -19.52 -15.27
CA ARG A 311 -20.01 -18.22 -14.56
C ARG A 311 -21.21 -18.00 -13.63
N GLY A 312 -22.41 -18.35 -14.09
CA GLY A 312 -23.63 -18.30 -13.26
C GLY A 312 -23.53 -19.22 -12.05
N ALA A 313 -23.01 -20.45 -12.24
CA ALA A 313 -22.78 -21.38 -11.14
C ALA A 313 -21.76 -20.83 -10.13
N GLY A 314 -20.63 -20.29 -10.59
CA GLY A 314 -19.62 -19.66 -9.73
C GLY A 314 -20.20 -18.50 -8.91
N ARG A 315 -21.03 -17.63 -9.53
CA ARG A 315 -21.70 -16.54 -8.84
C ARG A 315 -22.67 -17.02 -7.76
N MET A 316 -23.42 -18.09 -8.05
CA MET A 316 -24.34 -18.67 -7.09
C MET A 316 -23.61 -19.29 -5.90
N LEU A 317 -22.49 -20.00 -6.13
CA LEU A 317 -21.69 -20.56 -5.03
C LEU A 317 -21.21 -19.46 -4.06
N VAL A 318 -20.78 -18.31 -4.58
CA VAL A 318 -20.39 -17.17 -3.73
C VAL A 318 -21.56 -16.71 -2.84
N ARG A 319 -22.80 -16.67 -3.36
CA ARG A 319 -23.99 -16.28 -2.61
C ARG A 319 -24.41 -17.30 -1.54
N GLN A 320 -24.10 -18.58 -1.76
CA GLN A 320 -24.42 -19.65 -0.81
C GLN A 320 -23.49 -19.68 0.42
N GLY A 321 -22.34 -18.98 0.35
CA GLY A 321 -21.37 -18.92 1.46
C GLY A 321 -20.95 -20.33 1.88
N ASP A 322 -21.04 -20.64 3.18
CA ASP A 322 -20.59 -21.94 3.73
C ASP A 322 -21.35 -23.14 3.16
N GLN A 323 -22.59 -22.96 2.70
CA GLN A 323 -23.37 -24.03 2.06
C GLN A 323 -22.78 -24.46 0.70
N ALA A 324 -21.97 -23.61 0.06
CA ALA A 324 -21.31 -23.92 -1.20
C ALA A 324 -20.41 -25.17 -1.09
N VAL A 325 -19.78 -25.40 0.06
CA VAL A 325 -18.94 -26.58 0.29
C VAL A 325 -19.72 -27.89 0.11
N HIS A 326 -20.94 -27.95 0.64
CA HIS A 326 -21.81 -29.12 0.48
C HIS A 326 -22.21 -29.35 -0.97
N LEU A 327 -22.47 -28.27 -1.72
CA LEU A 327 -22.80 -28.34 -3.15
C LEU A 327 -21.58 -28.80 -3.99
N ILE A 328 -20.40 -28.30 -3.67
CA ILE A 328 -19.15 -28.67 -4.34
C ILE A 328 -18.83 -30.16 -4.11
N ARG A 329 -18.85 -30.61 -2.83
CA ARG A 329 -18.55 -32.00 -2.46
C ARG A 329 -19.66 -33.00 -2.79
N GLY A 330 -20.87 -32.52 -3.07
CA GLY A 330 -22.06 -33.33 -3.34
C GLY A 330 -22.14 -33.97 -4.72
N HIS A 331 -21.08 -33.94 -5.54
CA HIS A 331 -20.99 -34.49 -6.90
C HIS A 331 -22.01 -33.96 -7.93
N HIS A 332 -23.06 -33.26 -7.53
CA HIS A 332 -24.07 -32.73 -8.47
C HIS A 332 -23.48 -31.69 -9.43
N LEU A 333 -22.64 -30.80 -8.92
CA LEU A 333 -21.94 -29.80 -9.73
C LEU A 333 -20.99 -30.47 -10.74
N GLU A 334 -20.22 -31.44 -10.28
CA GLU A 334 -19.28 -32.21 -11.14
C GLU A 334 -20.01 -32.93 -12.27
N VAL A 335 -21.08 -33.66 -11.94
CA VAL A 335 -21.91 -34.37 -12.94
C VAL A 335 -22.52 -33.40 -13.95
N TRP A 336 -23.02 -32.25 -13.49
CA TRP A 336 -23.56 -31.23 -14.36
C TRP A 336 -22.49 -30.65 -15.32
N LEU A 337 -21.29 -30.37 -14.81
CA LEU A 337 -20.16 -29.88 -15.61
C LEU A 337 -19.74 -30.90 -16.68
N GLN A 338 -19.65 -32.18 -16.30
CA GLN A 338 -19.19 -33.25 -17.20
C GLN A 338 -20.22 -33.62 -18.24
N ARG A 339 -21.50 -33.75 -17.86
CA ARG A 339 -22.55 -34.34 -18.73
C ARG A 339 -23.43 -33.32 -19.42
N THR A 340 -23.61 -32.13 -18.82
CA THR A 340 -24.64 -31.18 -19.25
C THR A 340 -24.03 -29.94 -19.89
N LEU A 341 -23.05 -29.33 -19.23
CA LEU A 341 -22.27 -28.25 -19.79
C LEU A 341 -21.29 -28.79 -20.84
N ALA A 342 -20.66 -29.94 -20.55
CA ALA A 342 -19.77 -30.70 -21.42
C ALA A 342 -18.64 -29.87 -22.05
N TYR A 343 -18.11 -28.90 -21.32
CA TYR A 343 -17.02 -28.03 -21.75
C TYR A 343 -15.73 -28.38 -21.02
N LYS A 344 -14.84 -29.07 -21.74
CA LYS A 344 -13.62 -29.67 -21.18
C LYS A 344 -12.73 -28.71 -20.41
N PRO A 345 -12.43 -27.47 -20.87
CA PRO A 345 -11.57 -26.56 -20.10
C PRO A 345 -12.10 -26.27 -18.68
N THR A 346 -13.42 -26.07 -18.53
CA THR A 346 -14.02 -25.84 -17.19
C THR A 346 -13.99 -27.11 -16.34
N THR A 347 -14.21 -28.28 -16.94
CA THR A 347 -14.16 -29.55 -16.20
C THR A 347 -12.74 -29.86 -15.71
N ASP A 348 -11.73 -29.63 -16.55
CA ASP A 348 -10.34 -29.83 -16.18
C ASP A 348 -9.90 -28.84 -15.07
N ALA A 349 -10.31 -27.57 -15.17
CA ALA A 349 -10.05 -26.55 -14.15
C ALA A 349 -10.76 -26.89 -12.82
N PHE A 350 -11.99 -27.41 -12.86
CA PHE A 350 -12.70 -27.87 -11.67
C PHE A 350 -11.98 -29.04 -11.00
N ALA A 351 -11.54 -30.04 -11.78
CA ALA A 351 -10.77 -31.17 -11.23
C ALA A 351 -9.46 -30.69 -10.57
N LEU A 352 -8.78 -29.72 -11.17
CA LEU A 352 -7.60 -29.09 -10.59
C LEU A 352 -7.92 -28.38 -9.27
N ALA A 353 -9.07 -27.68 -9.21
CA ALA A 353 -9.51 -27.00 -7.97
C ALA A 353 -9.77 -27.99 -6.83
N MET A 354 -10.33 -29.14 -7.14
CA MET A 354 -10.60 -30.21 -6.16
C MET A 354 -9.30 -30.88 -5.68
N ALA A 355 -8.37 -31.18 -6.58
CA ALA A 355 -7.09 -31.80 -6.23
C ALA A 355 -6.21 -30.89 -5.34
N ASP A 356 -6.15 -29.60 -5.63
CA ASP A 356 -5.37 -28.63 -4.83
C ASP A 356 -6.01 -28.34 -3.44
N ALA A 357 -7.25 -28.76 -3.20
CA ALA A 357 -7.94 -28.47 -1.94
C ALA A 357 -7.37 -29.28 -0.76
N ASP A 358 -6.81 -30.46 -1.02
CA ASP A 358 -6.31 -31.37 0.03
C ASP A 358 -4.88 -31.06 0.51
N ASP A 359 -4.16 -30.17 -0.19
CA ASP A 359 -2.71 -29.95 0.00
C ASP A 359 -2.33 -28.73 0.87
N THR A 360 -3.25 -28.14 1.62
CA THR A 360 -2.96 -26.90 2.34
C THR A 360 -3.14 -26.98 3.85
N ALA A 361 -2.12 -26.52 4.61
CA ALA A 361 -2.22 -26.33 6.06
C ALA A 361 -3.19 -25.19 6.43
N GLY A 362 -4.02 -25.39 7.46
CA GLY A 362 -4.94 -24.37 7.99
C GLY A 362 -6.06 -24.94 8.84
N THR A 363 -6.92 -24.08 9.38
CA THR A 363 -8.16 -24.49 10.07
C THR A 363 -9.24 -24.87 9.05
N ALA A 364 -10.24 -25.66 9.44
CA ALA A 364 -11.31 -26.12 8.56
C ALA A 364 -12.00 -24.97 7.80
N GLY A 365 -12.31 -23.85 8.45
CA GLY A 365 -12.93 -22.71 7.78
C GLY A 365 -12.05 -21.99 6.74
N VAL A 366 -10.71 -22.03 6.89
CA VAL A 366 -9.76 -21.52 5.89
C VAL A 366 -9.71 -22.45 4.68
N HIS A 367 -9.73 -23.77 4.91
CA HIS A 367 -9.77 -24.77 3.83
C HIS A 367 -11.05 -24.64 2.99
N ASP A 368 -12.19 -24.53 3.63
CA ASP A 368 -13.47 -24.39 2.95
C ASP A 368 -13.55 -23.10 2.12
N ALA A 369 -13.09 -21.97 2.66
CA ALA A 369 -13.04 -20.71 1.93
C ALA A 369 -12.09 -20.78 0.71
N ARG A 370 -10.94 -21.47 0.84
CA ARG A 370 -10.00 -21.68 -0.28
C ARG A 370 -10.60 -22.62 -1.35
N LEU A 371 -11.27 -23.69 -0.94
CA LEU A 371 -11.96 -24.58 -1.86
C LEU A 371 -13.01 -23.82 -2.68
N ILE A 372 -13.88 -23.05 -2.01
CA ILE A 372 -14.88 -22.23 -2.70
C ILE A 372 -14.21 -21.28 -3.69
N ALA A 373 -13.17 -20.54 -3.27
CA ALA A 373 -12.48 -19.59 -4.13
C ALA A 373 -11.88 -20.27 -5.36
N ARG A 374 -11.23 -21.42 -5.22
CA ARG A 374 -10.64 -22.18 -6.34
C ARG A 374 -11.71 -22.69 -7.30
N VAL A 375 -12.80 -23.26 -6.79
CA VAL A 375 -13.90 -23.73 -7.63
C VAL A 375 -14.55 -22.57 -8.38
N VAL A 376 -14.77 -21.43 -7.71
CA VAL A 376 -15.32 -20.25 -8.37
C VAL A 376 -14.42 -19.73 -9.48
N MET A 377 -13.10 -19.70 -9.29
CA MET A 377 -12.12 -19.33 -10.34
C MET A 377 -12.09 -20.34 -11.49
N ALA A 378 -12.26 -21.62 -11.21
CA ALA A 378 -12.35 -22.65 -12.25
C ALA A 378 -13.63 -22.50 -13.10
N LEU A 379 -14.74 -22.07 -12.48
CA LEU A 379 -16.01 -21.84 -13.17
C LEU A 379 -16.07 -20.50 -13.91
N ASP A 380 -15.35 -19.48 -13.42
CA ASP A 380 -15.29 -18.13 -13.98
C ASP A 380 -13.85 -17.62 -14.01
N PRO A 381 -13.02 -18.13 -14.93
CA PRO A 381 -11.59 -17.76 -15.01
C PRO A 381 -11.33 -16.27 -15.23
N SER A 382 -12.22 -15.60 -15.96
CA SER A 382 -12.12 -14.15 -16.23
C SER A 382 -12.59 -13.30 -15.04
N GLY A 383 -13.28 -13.91 -14.07
CA GLY A 383 -13.79 -13.22 -12.88
C GLY A 383 -12.69 -12.89 -11.88
N PRO A 384 -13.01 -12.05 -10.88
CA PRO A 384 -12.08 -11.74 -9.79
C PRO A 384 -11.83 -12.95 -8.88
N ILE A 385 -10.73 -12.90 -8.15
CA ILE A 385 -10.52 -13.78 -6.99
C ILE A 385 -11.55 -13.41 -5.93
N ARG A 386 -12.42 -14.36 -5.58
CA ARG A 386 -13.46 -14.18 -4.55
C ARG A 386 -13.13 -15.07 -3.37
N TYR A 387 -12.77 -14.42 -2.27
CA TYR A 387 -12.38 -15.10 -1.05
C TYR A 387 -13.06 -14.44 0.15
N ARG A 388 -13.98 -15.14 0.78
CA ARG A 388 -14.86 -14.58 1.82
C ARG A 388 -15.61 -13.34 1.31
N ASP A 389 -15.43 -12.19 1.95
CA ASP A 389 -16.01 -10.88 1.59
C ASP A 389 -15.15 -10.07 0.60
N VAL A 390 -13.98 -10.59 0.21
CA VAL A 390 -13.07 -9.93 -0.72
C VAL A 390 -13.31 -10.44 -2.14
N ALA A 391 -13.47 -9.49 -3.07
CA ALA A 391 -13.52 -9.73 -4.51
C ALA A 391 -12.51 -8.81 -5.19
N VAL A 392 -11.42 -9.35 -5.74
CA VAL A 392 -10.27 -8.58 -6.23
C VAL A 392 -9.64 -9.22 -7.46
N THR A 393 -9.24 -8.40 -8.44
CA THR A 393 -8.35 -8.89 -9.51
C THR A 393 -6.92 -9.05 -8.95
N PRO A 394 -6.09 -9.92 -9.52
CA PRO A 394 -4.69 -10.03 -9.09
C PRO A 394 -3.97 -8.69 -9.02
N GLU A 395 -4.12 -7.85 -10.03
CA GLU A 395 -3.49 -6.52 -10.12
C GLU A 395 -4.05 -5.52 -9.10
N GLY A 396 -5.27 -5.74 -8.61
CA GLY A 396 -5.93 -4.87 -7.63
C GLY A 396 -5.54 -5.14 -6.18
N LEU A 397 -4.86 -6.26 -5.89
CA LEU A 397 -4.52 -6.66 -4.52
C LEU A 397 -3.75 -5.60 -3.75
N GLY A 398 -2.73 -4.99 -4.35
CA GLY A 398 -1.93 -3.95 -3.70
C GLY A 398 -2.74 -2.72 -3.30
N CYS A 399 -3.66 -2.29 -4.16
CA CYS A 399 -4.54 -1.16 -3.90
C CYS A 399 -5.55 -1.46 -2.78
N VAL A 400 -6.20 -2.63 -2.82
CA VAL A 400 -7.15 -3.05 -1.76
C VAL A 400 -6.45 -3.17 -0.42
N LEU A 401 -5.20 -3.64 -0.41
CA LEU A 401 -4.39 -3.73 0.80
C LEU A 401 -4.16 -2.34 1.42
N ALA A 402 -3.79 -1.33 0.60
CA ALA A 402 -3.64 0.05 1.04
C ALA A 402 -4.95 0.61 1.61
N LEU A 403 -6.06 0.44 0.88
CA LEU A 403 -7.39 0.89 1.32
C LEU A 403 -7.83 0.24 2.62
N THR A 404 -7.52 -1.05 2.80
CA THR A 404 -7.89 -1.80 4.01
C THR A 404 -7.12 -1.30 5.22
N LEU A 405 -5.81 -1.06 5.07
CA LEU A 405 -4.96 -0.51 6.13
C LEU A 405 -5.33 0.94 6.47
N THR A 406 -5.49 1.79 5.47
CA THR A 406 -5.87 3.20 5.68
C THR A 406 -7.22 3.32 6.40
N ARG A 407 -8.15 2.41 6.13
CA ARG A 407 -9.47 2.35 6.79
C ARG A 407 -9.48 1.51 8.05
N GLN A 408 -8.33 1.03 8.51
CA GLN A 408 -8.17 0.19 9.71
C GLN A 408 -9.10 -1.04 9.73
N LYS A 409 -9.32 -1.64 8.54
CA LYS A 409 -10.11 -2.86 8.40
C LYS A 409 -9.25 -4.11 8.53
N ASP A 410 -9.90 -5.28 8.64
CA ASP A 410 -9.22 -6.56 8.74
C ASP A 410 -8.49 -6.91 7.44
N VAL A 411 -7.17 -7.06 7.51
CA VAL A 411 -6.29 -7.40 6.39
C VAL A 411 -6.09 -8.92 6.21
N ARG A 412 -6.51 -9.73 7.18
CA ARG A 412 -6.30 -11.20 7.18
C ARG A 412 -6.80 -11.87 5.92
N PRO A 413 -8.00 -11.58 5.36
CA PRO A 413 -8.44 -12.21 4.12
C PRO A 413 -7.51 -11.95 2.94
N LEU A 414 -6.91 -10.74 2.84
CA LEU A 414 -5.95 -10.39 1.78
C LEU A 414 -4.63 -11.15 1.94
N ILE A 415 -4.14 -11.27 3.17
CA ILE A 415 -2.97 -12.08 3.49
C ILE A 415 -3.24 -13.55 3.14
N GLU A 416 -4.40 -14.09 3.51
CA GLU A 416 -4.81 -15.47 3.22
C GLU A 416 -4.91 -15.77 1.71
N ILE A 417 -5.31 -14.77 0.88
CA ILE A 417 -5.31 -14.87 -0.59
C ILE A 417 -3.88 -15.09 -1.10
N VAL A 418 -2.92 -14.27 -0.66
CA VAL A 418 -1.53 -14.34 -1.12
C VAL A 418 -0.84 -15.61 -0.59
N MET A 419 -0.97 -15.90 0.72
CA MET A 419 -0.38 -17.06 1.37
C MET A 419 -0.98 -18.37 0.84
N GLY A 420 -2.28 -18.37 0.50
CA GLY A 420 -2.98 -19.50 -0.12
C GLY A 420 -2.71 -19.69 -1.60
N ARG A 421 -1.83 -18.89 -2.22
CA ARG A 421 -1.49 -18.93 -3.65
C ARG A 421 -2.70 -18.85 -4.58
N LEU A 422 -3.75 -18.14 -4.18
CA LEU A 422 -4.93 -17.97 -5.01
C LEU A 422 -4.65 -17.17 -6.29
N PRO A 423 -3.77 -16.15 -6.33
CA PRO A 423 -3.40 -15.48 -7.58
C PRO A 423 -2.72 -16.42 -8.59
N GLN A 424 -1.83 -17.30 -8.13
CA GLN A 424 -1.18 -18.29 -9.00
C GLN A 424 -2.20 -19.33 -9.51
N PHE A 425 -3.18 -19.71 -8.68
CA PHE A 425 -4.28 -20.58 -9.11
C PHE A 425 -5.14 -19.89 -10.17
N TRP A 426 -5.47 -18.60 -9.98
CA TRP A 426 -6.20 -17.79 -10.96
C TRP A 426 -5.48 -17.76 -12.33
N ILE A 427 -4.14 -17.55 -12.32
CA ILE A 427 -3.32 -17.59 -13.55
C ILE A 427 -3.42 -18.95 -14.24
N ARG A 428 -3.39 -20.06 -13.49
CA ARG A 428 -3.53 -21.43 -14.07
C ARG A 428 -4.90 -21.69 -14.68
N CYS A 429 -5.95 -21.05 -14.18
CA CYS A 429 -7.31 -21.18 -14.72
C CYS A 429 -7.53 -20.40 -16.01
N GLN A 430 -6.61 -19.50 -16.42
CA GLN A 430 -6.81 -18.69 -17.63
C GLN A 430 -6.82 -19.55 -18.88
N PRO A 431 -7.87 -19.46 -19.72
CA PRO A 431 -7.98 -20.28 -20.93
C PRO A 431 -6.91 -19.94 -21.96
N ILE A 432 -6.45 -18.67 -21.99
CA ILE A 432 -5.39 -18.19 -22.87
C ILE A 432 -4.29 -17.57 -22.01
N PRO A 433 -3.09 -18.17 -21.96
CA PRO A 433 -1.96 -17.59 -21.26
C PRO A 433 -1.57 -16.24 -21.86
N LYS A 434 -1.41 -15.22 -21.01
CA LYS A 434 -0.88 -13.91 -21.40
C LYS A 434 0.62 -13.84 -21.14
N SER A 435 1.32 -12.96 -21.84
CA SER A 435 2.77 -12.79 -21.74
C SER A 435 3.23 -12.28 -20.37
N ASP A 436 2.37 -11.61 -19.62
CA ASP A 436 2.61 -11.05 -18.27
C ASP A 436 2.36 -12.05 -17.13
N HIS A 437 1.62 -13.16 -17.38
CA HIS A 437 1.32 -14.16 -16.35
C HIS A 437 2.55 -14.73 -15.62
N PRO A 438 3.68 -15.06 -16.29
CA PRO A 438 4.88 -15.52 -15.60
C PRO A 438 5.47 -14.45 -14.67
N VAL A 439 5.48 -13.18 -15.10
CA VAL A 439 5.97 -12.05 -14.29
C VAL A 439 5.08 -11.86 -13.07
N MET A 440 3.76 -11.87 -13.25
CA MET A 440 2.79 -11.79 -12.16
C MET A 440 2.99 -12.93 -11.15
N SER A 441 3.22 -14.16 -11.61
CA SER A 441 3.45 -15.30 -10.69
C SER A 441 4.69 -15.09 -9.82
N ILE A 442 5.78 -14.58 -10.40
CA ILE A 442 7.02 -14.25 -9.67
C ILE A 442 6.75 -13.15 -8.63
N GLU A 443 5.99 -12.11 -9.00
CA GLU A 443 5.65 -11.03 -8.08
C GLU A 443 4.79 -11.52 -6.90
N PHE A 444 3.83 -12.43 -7.12
CA PHE A 444 3.06 -13.02 -6.02
C PHE A 444 3.90 -13.91 -5.11
N ASP A 445 4.87 -14.65 -5.65
CA ASP A 445 5.83 -15.39 -4.83
C ASP A 445 6.76 -14.46 -4.04
N ARG A 446 7.10 -13.29 -4.59
CA ARG A 446 7.82 -12.23 -3.86
C ARG A 446 6.96 -11.65 -2.74
N MET A 447 5.70 -11.30 -3.02
CA MET A 447 4.75 -10.81 -2.02
C MET A 447 4.60 -11.79 -0.86
N ARG A 448 4.47 -13.09 -1.15
CA ARG A 448 4.35 -14.14 -0.13
C ARG A 448 5.59 -14.20 0.76
N ARG A 449 6.79 -14.22 0.16
CA ARG A 449 8.05 -14.20 0.93
C ARG A 449 8.19 -12.95 1.78
N MET A 450 7.72 -11.81 1.29
CA MET A 450 7.73 -10.56 2.05
C MET A 450 6.77 -10.62 3.25
N LEU A 451 5.58 -11.20 3.09
CA LEU A 451 4.62 -11.37 4.18
C LEU A 451 5.12 -12.31 5.29
N ASP A 452 6.01 -13.26 4.97
CA ASP A 452 6.65 -14.14 5.97
C ASP A 452 7.71 -13.41 6.82
N ASP A 453 8.18 -12.24 6.40
CA ASP A 453 9.18 -11.45 7.12
C ASP A 453 8.51 -10.45 8.07
N HIS A 454 8.67 -10.65 9.36
CA HIS A 454 8.03 -9.83 10.39
C HIS A 454 8.91 -8.70 10.96
N ARG A 455 10.12 -8.48 10.39
CA ARG A 455 10.99 -7.39 10.82
C ARG A 455 10.38 -6.02 10.50
N PRO A 456 10.56 -4.98 11.33
CA PRO A 456 10.20 -3.61 10.99
C PRO A 456 10.87 -3.18 9.67
N GLY A 457 10.14 -2.48 8.82
CA GLY A 457 10.63 -2.09 7.50
C GLY A 457 10.42 -3.13 6.40
N LEU A 458 9.96 -4.33 6.73
CA LEU A 458 9.59 -5.43 5.85
C LEU A 458 8.14 -5.87 6.11
N GLY A 459 7.74 -7.01 5.58
CA GLY A 459 6.40 -7.54 5.82
C GLY A 459 5.29 -6.81 5.08
N LEU A 460 4.14 -6.80 5.73
CA LEU A 460 2.90 -6.23 5.20
C LEU A 460 3.04 -4.75 4.88
N GLU A 461 3.63 -3.99 5.79
CA GLU A 461 3.77 -2.54 5.66
C GLU A 461 4.68 -2.18 4.48
N ARG A 462 5.75 -2.95 4.23
CA ARG A 462 6.60 -2.77 3.05
C ARG A 462 5.86 -3.07 1.76
N LEU A 463 5.10 -4.15 1.74
CA LEU A 463 4.33 -4.57 0.59
C LEU A 463 3.34 -3.50 0.13
N VAL A 464 2.71 -2.81 1.07
CA VAL A 464 1.75 -1.73 0.77
C VAL A 464 2.42 -0.59 0.01
N TYR A 465 3.60 -0.15 0.43
CA TYR A 465 4.32 0.94 -0.25
C TYR A 465 4.94 0.49 -1.57
N ASP A 466 5.40 -0.76 -1.68
CA ASP A 466 5.90 -1.32 -2.94
C ASP A 466 4.80 -1.37 -4.02
N ALA A 467 3.57 -1.72 -3.62
CA ALA A 467 2.43 -1.81 -4.52
C ALA A 467 1.76 -0.46 -4.84
N ASN A 468 2.01 0.57 -4.02
CA ASN A 468 1.39 1.90 -4.16
C ASN A 468 2.43 3.02 -4.07
N PRO A 469 3.13 3.34 -5.18
CA PRO A 469 4.29 4.24 -5.17
C PRO A 469 4.04 5.67 -4.70
N MET A 470 2.82 6.20 -4.79
CA MET A 470 2.45 7.54 -4.31
C MET A 470 1.68 7.52 -2.98
N LEU A 471 1.59 6.38 -2.32
CA LEU A 471 0.94 6.31 -1.02
C LEU A 471 1.79 7.06 0.01
N HIS A 472 1.17 7.98 0.74
CA HIS A 472 1.81 8.69 1.85
C HIS A 472 2.10 7.73 3.01
N CYS A 473 2.95 8.14 3.95
CA CYS A 473 3.26 7.35 5.13
C CYS A 473 2.00 7.17 6.00
N LEU A 474 1.63 5.91 6.27
CA LEU A 474 0.44 5.54 7.05
C LEU A 474 0.71 5.47 8.56
N SER A 475 1.83 6.03 9.03
CA SER A 475 2.11 6.08 10.46
C SER A 475 1.09 6.96 11.19
N PRO A 476 0.46 6.47 12.27
CA PRO A 476 -0.43 7.28 13.08
C PRO A 476 0.28 8.46 13.79
N LEU A 477 1.62 8.42 13.90
CA LEU A 477 2.41 9.50 14.51
C LEU A 477 2.37 10.79 13.69
N ILE A 478 2.20 10.67 12.36
CA ILE A 478 2.22 11.77 11.39
C ILE A 478 1.01 11.70 10.44
N GLU A 479 -0.10 11.16 10.90
CA GLU A 479 -1.30 10.95 10.08
C GLU A 479 -1.81 12.22 9.40
N ARG A 480 -1.66 13.39 10.06
CA ARG A 480 -2.13 14.67 9.54
C ARG A 480 -1.21 15.32 8.53
N ASP A 481 0.04 14.88 8.43
CA ASP A 481 1.09 15.58 7.69
C ASP A 481 1.18 15.20 6.20
N TYR A 482 0.50 14.12 5.76
CA TYR A 482 0.52 13.62 4.37
C TYR A 482 1.95 13.54 3.80
N VAL A 483 2.81 12.79 4.46
CA VAL A 483 4.21 12.62 4.06
C VAL A 483 4.30 11.62 2.91
N ASP A 484 4.53 12.09 1.68
CA ASP A 484 4.69 11.26 0.47
C ASP A 484 6.15 11.18 0.00
N GLN A 485 7.02 12.08 0.47
CA GLN A 485 8.45 12.10 0.20
C GLN A 485 9.27 11.81 1.46
N ALA A 486 10.40 11.11 1.31
CA ALA A 486 11.30 10.83 2.43
C ALA A 486 11.91 12.10 3.05
N SER A 487 12.08 13.17 2.27
CA SER A 487 12.57 14.47 2.74
C SER A 487 11.66 15.14 3.76
N ASP A 488 10.35 14.89 3.68
CA ASP A 488 9.35 15.57 4.51
C ASP A 488 9.12 14.82 5.83
N LEU A 489 9.68 13.61 5.96
CA LEU A 489 9.46 12.76 7.13
C LEU A 489 10.07 13.36 8.41
N LEU A 490 11.33 13.84 8.35
CA LEU A 490 11.98 14.42 9.52
C LEU A 490 11.32 15.71 10.00
N PRO A 491 10.96 16.68 9.12
CA PRO A 491 10.15 17.83 9.52
C PRO A 491 8.82 17.46 10.18
N ALA A 492 8.10 16.47 9.63
CA ALA A 492 6.85 16.01 10.21
C ALA A 492 7.03 15.37 11.59
N LEU A 493 8.04 14.53 11.78
CA LEU A 493 8.36 13.94 13.07
C LEU A 493 8.81 15.00 14.10
N GLU A 494 9.63 15.96 13.69
CA GLU A 494 10.05 17.09 14.54
C GLU A 494 8.82 17.86 15.04
N GLN A 495 7.90 18.20 14.15
CA GLN A 495 6.67 18.90 14.51
C GLN A 495 5.77 18.04 15.43
N ALA A 496 5.66 16.75 15.16
CA ALA A 496 4.87 15.83 15.99
C ALA A 496 5.43 15.70 17.42
N VAL A 497 6.76 15.79 17.59
CA VAL A 497 7.40 15.85 18.92
C VAL A 497 7.09 17.18 19.60
N LEU A 498 7.18 18.30 18.88
CA LEU A 498 6.85 19.64 19.41
C LEU A 498 5.38 19.75 19.84
N ASP A 499 4.48 19.11 19.09
CA ASP A 499 3.05 19.04 19.40
C ASP A 499 2.73 18.06 20.57
N GLY A 500 3.72 17.34 21.08
CA GLY A 500 3.54 16.36 22.17
C GLY A 500 2.83 15.07 21.74
N LYS A 501 2.76 14.78 20.44
CA LYS A 501 2.13 13.54 19.91
C LYS A 501 3.05 12.32 20.04
N ILE A 502 4.36 12.54 20.07
CA ILE A 502 5.38 11.49 20.20
C ILE A 502 6.10 11.65 21.54
N GLU A 503 5.92 10.68 22.43
CA GLU A 503 6.53 10.70 23.76
C GLU A 503 7.74 9.75 23.89
N SER A 504 7.78 8.66 23.14
CA SER A 504 8.81 7.64 23.31
C SER A 504 9.31 7.00 22.00
N LEU A 505 8.42 6.49 21.16
CA LEU A 505 8.80 5.73 19.95
C LEU A 505 8.68 6.63 18.72
N ALA A 506 9.81 7.05 18.14
CA ALA A 506 9.83 7.90 16.95
C ALA A 506 9.75 7.13 15.63
N VAL A 507 9.94 5.81 15.62
CA VAL A 507 9.90 4.95 14.44
C VAL A 507 8.99 3.76 14.69
N ASP A 508 7.84 3.75 14.04
CA ASP A 508 6.94 2.59 13.98
C ASP A 508 7.20 1.74 12.72
N ARG A 509 6.40 0.69 12.53
CA ARG A 509 6.54 -0.22 11.39
C ARG A 509 6.27 0.46 10.05
N HIS A 510 5.32 1.41 10.00
CA HIS A 510 5.00 2.16 8.78
C HIS A 510 6.13 3.12 8.40
N ILE A 511 6.70 3.85 9.37
CA ILE A 511 7.86 4.71 9.13
C ILE A 511 9.04 3.89 8.62
N ALA A 512 9.37 2.78 9.29
CA ALA A 512 10.47 1.92 8.87
C ALA A 512 10.26 1.38 7.44
N ALA A 513 9.05 0.93 7.11
CA ALA A 513 8.71 0.40 5.79
C ALA A 513 8.69 1.50 4.70
N PHE A 514 8.17 2.66 5.03
CA PHE A 514 8.14 3.82 4.13
C PHE A 514 9.56 4.27 3.76
N VAL A 515 10.43 4.44 4.76
CA VAL A 515 11.84 4.80 4.52
C VAL A 515 12.56 3.72 3.72
N ALA A 516 12.40 2.46 4.09
CA ALA A 516 13.01 1.35 3.37
C ALA A 516 12.51 1.24 1.92
N ASN A 517 11.27 1.63 1.62
CA ASN A 517 10.72 1.68 0.26
C ASN A 517 11.30 2.85 -0.55
N ARG A 518 11.39 4.03 0.04
CA ARG A 518 11.84 5.26 -0.64
C ARG A 518 13.35 5.38 -0.75
N SER A 519 14.13 4.60 0.01
CA SER A 519 15.58 4.69 0.11
C SER A 519 16.27 3.43 -0.40
N LYS A 520 16.99 3.53 -1.52
CA LYS A 520 17.63 2.38 -2.17
C LYS A 520 18.84 1.81 -1.43
N ASN A 521 19.49 2.59 -0.57
CA ASN A 521 20.78 2.26 0.05
C ASN A 521 20.69 2.11 1.58
N LEU A 522 19.52 1.84 2.10
CA LEU A 522 19.36 1.59 3.54
C LEU A 522 19.94 0.21 3.88
N ASP A 523 20.83 0.17 4.90
CA ASP A 523 21.42 -1.08 5.36
C ASP A 523 20.37 -1.96 6.07
N ASP A 524 20.30 -3.22 5.68
CA ASP A 524 19.40 -4.24 6.26
C ASP A 524 19.68 -4.47 7.76
N GLN A 525 20.89 -4.19 8.22
CA GLN A 525 21.25 -4.25 9.64
C GLN A 525 20.48 -3.25 10.48
N VAL A 526 20.16 -2.06 9.93
CA VAL A 526 19.34 -1.05 10.61
C VAL A 526 17.93 -1.57 10.83
N LEU A 527 17.31 -2.18 9.82
CA LEU A 527 15.98 -2.78 9.92
C LEU A 527 15.97 -3.97 10.92
N THR A 528 17.04 -4.75 10.91
CA THR A 528 17.19 -5.85 11.86
C THR A 528 17.32 -5.33 13.29
N ALA A 529 18.07 -4.24 13.51
CA ALA A 529 18.23 -3.62 14.82
C ALA A 529 16.89 -3.08 15.39
N LEU A 530 16.02 -2.50 14.52
CA LEU A 530 14.69 -2.04 14.93
C LEU A 530 13.80 -3.16 15.49
N GLY A 531 13.98 -4.39 15.04
CA GLY A 531 13.20 -5.56 15.48
C GLY A 531 13.76 -6.27 16.73
N GLN A 532 14.90 -5.85 17.26
CA GLN A 532 15.52 -6.53 18.40
C GLN A 532 14.76 -6.27 19.71
N PRO A 533 14.67 -7.27 20.60
CA PRO A 533 14.06 -7.12 21.92
C PRO A 533 14.89 -6.21 22.83
N ASP A 534 16.21 -6.14 22.63
CA ASP A 534 17.12 -5.29 23.39
C ASP A 534 16.86 -3.80 23.13
N ALA A 535 16.54 -3.07 24.20
CA ALA A 535 16.17 -1.66 24.12
C ALA A 535 17.29 -0.76 23.54
N ALA A 536 18.54 -1.05 23.87
CA ALA A 536 19.68 -0.28 23.36
C ALA A 536 19.88 -0.49 21.86
N THR A 537 19.79 -1.73 21.37
CA THR A 537 19.93 -2.06 19.95
C THR A 537 18.77 -1.48 19.16
N ARG A 538 17.54 -1.57 19.67
CA ARG A 538 16.36 -1.00 19.04
C ARG A 538 16.44 0.53 18.93
N LEU A 539 16.86 1.23 20.00
CA LEU A 539 17.04 2.68 19.99
C LEU A 539 18.12 3.09 18.98
N LEU A 540 19.25 2.39 18.95
CA LEU A 540 20.29 2.64 17.94
C LEU A 540 19.74 2.45 16.52
N GLY A 541 18.95 1.40 16.28
CA GLY A 541 18.28 1.20 15.00
C GLY A 541 17.41 2.40 14.59
N GLN A 542 16.65 2.98 15.53
CA GLN A 542 15.86 4.20 15.28
C GLN A 542 16.75 5.40 14.94
N ILE A 543 17.77 5.64 15.75
CA ILE A 543 18.69 6.79 15.52
C ILE A 543 19.41 6.63 14.18
N TYR A 544 19.88 5.41 13.84
CA TYR A 544 20.53 5.14 12.55
C TYR A 544 19.60 5.39 11.36
N LEU A 545 18.34 4.93 11.42
CA LEU A 545 17.36 5.15 10.36
C LEU A 545 17.11 6.64 10.11
N LEU A 546 16.90 7.40 11.19
CA LEU A 546 16.59 8.82 11.12
C LEU A 546 17.85 9.65 10.77
N ALA A 547 19.03 9.25 11.25
CA ALA A 547 20.31 9.86 10.85
C ALA A 547 20.63 9.62 9.37
N PHE A 548 20.31 8.43 8.86
CA PHE A 548 20.43 8.12 7.43
C PHE A 548 19.56 9.08 6.60
N LEU A 549 18.31 9.31 6.98
CA LEU A 549 17.43 10.29 6.32
C LEU A 549 17.97 11.71 6.40
N GLN A 550 18.46 12.12 7.58
CA GLN A 550 19.04 13.45 7.77
C GLN A 550 20.26 13.66 6.85
N ALA A 551 21.10 12.65 6.73
CA ALA A 551 22.29 12.72 5.87
C ALA A 551 21.96 12.74 4.37
N GLN A 552 20.87 12.07 3.96
CA GLN A 552 20.50 11.95 2.54
C GLN A 552 19.78 13.19 2.02
N SER A 553 18.80 13.70 2.72
CA SER A 553 17.90 14.76 2.21
C SER A 553 17.20 15.55 3.32
N GLY A 554 17.59 15.35 4.58
CA GLY A 554 16.91 15.95 5.71
C GLY A 554 17.35 17.38 6.03
N PRO A 555 16.65 18.04 6.96
CA PRO A 555 17.04 19.32 7.49
C PRO A 555 18.36 19.21 8.27
N PRO A 556 19.17 20.30 8.33
CA PRO A 556 20.45 20.29 9.02
C PRO A 556 20.32 20.05 10.53
N SER A 557 19.17 20.35 11.12
CA SER A 557 18.90 20.20 12.54
C SER A 557 17.45 19.83 12.81
N VAL A 558 17.24 18.89 13.75
CA VAL A 558 15.95 18.44 14.30
C VAL A 558 16.08 18.32 15.84
N PRO A 559 16.10 19.45 16.57
CA PRO A 559 16.47 19.46 17.97
C PRO A 559 15.46 18.76 18.89
N ALA A 560 14.15 18.88 18.66
CA ALA A 560 13.15 18.23 19.49
C ALA A 560 13.21 16.70 19.37
N LEU A 561 13.31 16.20 18.15
CA LEU A 561 13.45 14.77 17.86
C LEU A 561 14.77 14.20 18.42
N THR A 562 15.88 14.96 18.26
CA THR A 562 17.18 14.56 18.80
C THR A 562 17.15 14.51 20.33
N GLN A 563 16.52 15.48 21.00
CA GLN A 563 16.34 15.48 22.46
C GLN A 563 15.45 14.31 22.92
N LEU A 564 14.37 14.00 22.21
CA LEU A 564 13.50 12.87 22.53
C LEU A 564 14.28 11.56 22.54
N LEU A 565 15.06 11.29 21.48
CA LEU A 565 15.88 10.08 21.37
C LEU A 565 17.03 10.08 22.39
N GLY A 566 17.64 11.22 22.65
CA GLY A 566 18.69 11.37 23.63
C GLY A 566 18.26 11.10 25.07
N ARG A 567 17.02 11.46 25.45
CA ARG A 567 16.45 11.10 26.78
C ARG A 567 16.37 9.60 27.01
N GLN A 568 16.32 8.82 25.94
CA GLN A 568 16.26 7.36 25.99
C GLN A 568 17.65 6.70 25.84
N ALA A 569 18.74 7.48 25.77
CA ALA A 569 20.08 6.97 25.48
C ALA A 569 20.70 6.13 26.61
N THR A 570 20.16 6.17 27.83
CA THR A 570 20.69 5.44 29.00
C THR A 570 21.02 3.97 28.71
N PRO A 571 20.13 3.14 28.10
CA PRO A 571 20.45 1.75 27.81
C PRO A 571 21.63 1.58 26.84
N VAL A 572 21.83 2.54 25.91
CA VAL A 572 22.96 2.53 24.98
C VAL A 572 24.26 2.85 25.70
N ILE A 573 24.25 3.85 26.58
CA ILE A 573 25.41 4.25 27.40
C ILE A 573 25.79 3.13 28.36
N GLU A 574 24.84 2.43 28.94
CA GLU A 574 25.08 1.29 29.84
C GLU A 574 25.73 0.07 29.15
N ARG A 575 25.71 -0.02 27.82
CA ARG A 575 26.47 -1.04 27.07
C ARG A 575 27.98 -0.87 27.21
N TYR A 576 28.47 0.32 27.47
CA TYR A 576 29.87 0.59 27.77
C TYR A 576 30.22 0.07 29.16
N ARG A 577 31.26 -0.76 29.26
CA ARG A 577 31.66 -1.44 30.48
C ARG A 577 32.53 -0.57 31.40
N SER A 578 33.21 0.39 30.81
CA SER A 578 34.09 1.32 31.54
C SER A 578 33.27 2.46 32.14
N ARG A 579 33.29 2.58 33.47
CA ARG A 579 32.62 3.68 34.17
C ARG A 579 33.09 5.07 33.70
N PRO A 580 34.40 5.35 33.52
CA PRO A 580 34.84 6.64 32.99
C PRO A 580 34.32 6.96 31.59
N THR A 581 34.10 5.95 30.75
CA THR A 581 33.48 6.13 29.42
C THR A 581 32.02 6.53 29.57
N ARG A 582 31.26 5.86 30.42
CA ARG A 582 29.86 6.20 30.71
C ARG A 582 29.69 7.61 31.27
N ASP A 583 30.48 7.94 32.31
CA ASP A 583 30.44 9.26 32.96
C ASP A 583 30.78 10.39 31.95
N ARG A 584 31.70 10.14 31.02
CA ARG A 584 32.02 11.08 29.94
C ARG A 584 30.89 11.23 28.94
N LEU A 585 30.28 10.12 28.48
CA LEU A 585 29.14 10.17 27.57
C LEU A 585 27.95 10.90 28.21
N ASP A 586 27.63 10.61 29.47
CA ASP A 586 26.56 11.30 30.17
C ASP A 586 26.79 12.81 30.30
N SER A 587 28.04 13.22 30.61
CA SER A 587 28.38 14.63 30.78
C SER A 587 28.36 15.46 29.47
N HIS A 588 28.62 14.84 28.32
CA HIS A 588 28.66 15.52 27.03
C HIS A 588 27.38 15.36 26.21
N LEU A 589 26.47 14.45 26.60
CA LEU A 589 25.23 14.17 25.87
C LEU A 589 24.40 15.43 25.61
N ALA A 590 24.21 16.27 26.63
CA ALA A 590 23.41 17.50 26.51
C ALA A 590 23.95 18.47 25.43
N ALA A 591 25.26 18.56 25.29
CA ALA A 591 25.90 19.42 24.25
C ALA A 591 25.63 18.86 22.84
N VAL A 592 25.72 17.55 22.66
CA VAL A 592 25.43 16.89 21.36
C VAL A 592 23.95 17.02 20.98
N LEU A 593 23.06 16.89 21.96
CA LEU A 593 21.61 17.04 21.75
C LEU A 593 21.22 18.46 21.34
N ALA A 594 21.91 19.48 21.87
CA ALA A 594 21.64 20.88 21.55
C ALA A 594 21.93 21.22 20.06
N GLU A 595 22.79 20.46 19.39
CA GLU A 595 23.07 20.66 17.97
C GLU A 595 21.93 20.18 17.05
N GLY A 596 21.06 19.32 17.53
CA GLY A 596 19.95 18.78 16.75
C GLY A 596 20.38 17.88 15.59
N SER A 597 21.59 17.33 15.63
CA SER A 597 22.13 16.46 14.58
C SER A 597 22.08 14.99 14.98
N LEU A 598 21.19 14.23 14.32
CA LEU A 598 21.07 12.78 14.51
C LEU A 598 22.33 12.04 14.04
N VAL A 599 22.99 12.54 13.00
CA VAL A 599 24.24 11.97 12.51
C VAL A 599 25.32 12.07 13.59
N LYS A 600 25.45 13.24 14.24
CA LYS A 600 26.40 13.41 15.35
C LYS A 600 26.02 12.57 16.56
N LEU A 601 24.72 12.43 16.84
CA LEU A 601 24.23 11.59 17.92
C LEU A 601 24.61 10.11 17.71
N VAL A 602 24.49 9.58 16.48
CA VAL A 602 24.98 8.24 16.15
C VAL A 602 26.47 8.10 16.44
N HIS A 603 27.29 8.98 15.90
CA HIS A 603 28.74 8.94 16.11
C HIS A 603 29.13 9.05 17.56
N PHE A 604 28.38 9.82 18.35
CA PHE A 604 28.62 9.96 19.77
C PHE A 604 28.24 8.71 20.57
N LEU A 605 27.08 8.12 20.29
CA LEU A 605 26.57 6.97 21.06
C LEU A 605 27.15 5.62 20.65
N ASP A 606 27.56 5.46 19.38
CA ASP A 606 27.98 4.16 18.81
C ASP A 606 29.23 4.28 17.96
N SER A 607 30.25 5.02 18.43
CA SER A 607 31.57 5.06 17.80
C SER A 607 32.27 3.70 17.87
N LEU A 608 32.68 3.17 16.72
CA LEU A 608 33.44 1.92 16.64
C LEU A 608 34.74 1.99 17.44
N GLU A 609 35.44 3.12 17.35
CA GLU A 609 36.68 3.37 18.06
C GLU A 609 36.50 3.35 19.58
N GLU A 610 35.45 4.04 20.05
CA GLU A 610 35.11 4.06 21.48
C GLU A 610 34.74 2.67 22.03
N ARG A 611 33.98 1.90 21.25
CA ARG A 611 33.63 0.51 21.64
C ARG A 611 34.84 -0.39 21.71
N GLN A 612 35.78 -0.25 20.78
CA GLN A 612 37.03 -1.00 20.80
C GLN A 612 37.89 -0.62 21.99
N HIS A 613 38.02 0.67 22.29
CA HIS A 613 38.75 1.17 23.46
C HIS A 613 38.11 0.70 24.76
N ASP A 614 36.78 0.76 24.88
CA ASP A 614 36.06 0.28 26.05
C ASP A 614 36.32 -1.23 26.29
N ALA A 615 36.21 -2.03 25.24
CA ALA A 615 36.47 -3.47 25.32
C ALA A 615 37.92 -3.79 25.75
N GLN A 616 38.90 -3.03 25.22
CA GLN A 616 40.30 -3.17 25.59
C GLN A 616 40.54 -2.81 27.07
N ARG A 617 40.02 -1.65 27.49
CA ARG A 617 40.12 -1.17 28.89
C ARG A 617 39.45 -2.14 29.85
N PHE A 618 38.28 -2.65 29.51
CA PHE A 618 37.60 -3.63 30.35
C PHE A 618 38.38 -4.93 30.45
N THR A 619 38.95 -5.43 29.36
CA THR A 619 39.78 -6.63 29.38
C THR A 619 41.01 -6.44 30.23
N LEU A 620 41.67 -5.28 30.16
CA LEU A 620 42.81 -4.94 31.00
C LEU A 620 42.41 -4.86 32.48
N ALA A 621 41.33 -4.14 32.80
CA ALA A 621 40.82 -4.05 34.18
C ALA A 621 40.44 -5.39 34.75
N ARG A 622 39.79 -6.28 33.99
CA ARG A 622 39.46 -7.65 34.40
C ARG A 622 40.70 -8.45 34.71
N ARG A 623 41.75 -8.34 33.90
CA ARG A 623 43.03 -9.01 34.13
C ARG A 623 43.70 -8.48 35.42
N GLN A 624 43.68 -7.15 35.63
CA GLN A 624 44.22 -6.54 36.83
C GLN A 624 43.43 -6.97 38.08
N PHE A 625 42.12 -6.98 38.02
CA PHE A 625 41.26 -7.45 39.11
C PHE A 625 41.51 -8.92 39.43
N GLY A 626 41.61 -9.78 38.40
CA GLY A 626 41.91 -11.19 38.58
C GLY A 626 43.28 -11.39 39.26
N ARG A 627 44.32 -10.63 38.87
CA ARG A 627 45.63 -10.66 39.52
C ARG A 627 45.56 -10.18 40.98
N ALA A 628 44.87 -9.08 41.23
CA ALA A 628 44.71 -8.56 42.59
C ALA A 628 43.90 -9.52 43.50
N SER A 629 42.81 -10.10 42.97
CA SER A 629 42.03 -11.11 43.69
C SER A 629 42.82 -12.37 43.99
N ALA A 630 43.61 -12.86 43.03
CA ALA A 630 44.52 -13.99 43.23
C ALA A 630 45.59 -13.65 44.27
N GLY A 631 46.15 -12.43 44.22
CA GLY A 631 47.09 -11.94 45.22
C GLY A 631 46.50 -11.86 46.62
N LEU A 632 45.29 -11.33 46.76
CA LEU A 632 44.55 -11.31 48.03
C LEU A 632 44.32 -12.73 48.57
N HIS A 633 43.86 -13.64 47.71
CA HIS A 633 43.63 -15.03 48.09
C HIS A 633 44.94 -15.73 48.52
N ALA A 634 46.05 -15.45 47.82
CA ALA A 634 47.37 -15.94 48.23
C ALA A 634 47.80 -15.44 49.60
N ILE A 635 47.62 -14.10 49.84
CA ILE A 635 47.91 -13.48 51.15
C ILE A 635 47.01 -14.07 52.25
N GLU A 636 45.74 -14.25 52.01
CA GLU A 636 44.82 -14.86 52.98
C GLU A 636 45.20 -16.31 53.28
N THR A 637 45.54 -17.07 52.24
CA THR A 637 45.99 -18.47 52.40
C THR A 637 47.29 -18.53 53.17
N GLU A 638 48.23 -17.63 52.86
CA GLU A 638 49.51 -17.54 53.57
C GLU A 638 49.32 -17.09 55.03
N ARG A 639 48.43 -16.11 55.26
CA ARG A 639 48.06 -15.67 56.64
C ARG A 639 47.44 -16.81 57.47
N LEU A 640 46.63 -17.68 56.87
CA LEU A 640 46.07 -18.86 57.56
C LEU A 640 47.13 -19.88 57.85
N ARG A 641 48.21 -20.01 57.06
CA ARG A 641 49.34 -20.88 57.26
C ARG A 641 50.41 -20.34 58.22
N LEU A 642 50.47 -19.01 58.39
CA LEU A 642 51.44 -18.38 59.31
C LEU A 642 51.47 -18.95 60.74
N PRO A 643 50.32 -19.27 61.37
CA PRO A 643 50.33 -19.88 62.65
C PRO A 643 50.98 -21.28 62.66
N GLU A 644 50.74 -22.10 61.64
CA GLU A 644 51.32 -23.41 61.49
C GLU A 644 52.83 -23.37 61.24
N THR A 645 53.23 -22.53 60.27
CA THR A 645 54.66 -22.35 59.93
C THR A 645 55.43 -21.67 61.05
N SER A 646 54.84 -20.76 61.79
CA SER A 646 55.46 -20.12 62.97
C SER A 646 55.60 -21.14 64.11
N THR A 647 54.68 -22.04 64.31
CA THR A 647 54.75 -23.13 65.31
C THR A 647 55.81 -24.15 64.94
N GLU A 648 55.90 -24.54 63.69
CA GLU A 648 56.95 -25.43 63.18
C GLU A 648 58.34 -24.77 63.31
N LEU A 649 58.50 -23.53 62.87
CA LEU A 649 59.80 -22.84 63.02
C LEU A 649 60.18 -22.63 64.48
N GLY A 650 59.18 -22.27 65.29
CA GLY A 650 59.35 -22.18 66.76
C GLY A 650 59.77 -23.47 67.38
N GLY A 651 59.21 -24.61 66.94
CA GLY A 651 59.59 -25.93 67.34
C GLY A 651 61.05 -26.30 66.97
N VAL A 652 61.43 -25.96 65.71
CA VAL A 652 62.80 -26.20 65.23
C VAL A 652 63.82 -25.32 65.99
N ILE A 653 63.53 -24.05 66.23
CA ILE A 653 64.37 -23.15 67.02
C ILE A 653 64.48 -23.59 68.45
N ALA A 654 63.37 -23.99 69.06
CA ALA A 654 63.36 -24.52 70.46
C ALA A 654 64.19 -25.83 70.56
N ALA A 655 64.05 -26.71 69.61
CA ALA A 655 64.86 -27.92 69.51
C ALA A 655 66.36 -27.63 69.37
N ALA A 656 66.73 -26.71 68.50
CA ALA A 656 68.09 -26.29 68.28
C ALA A 656 68.70 -25.67 69.54
N VAL A 657 67.97 -24.74 70.20
CA VAL A 657 68.40 -24.09 71.43
C VAL A 657 68.52 -25.13 72.56
N SER A 658 67.55 -26.02 72.69
CA SER A 658 67.62 -27.10 73.69
C SER A 658 68.80 -28.03 73.47
N THR A 659 69.11 -28.34 72.25
CA THR A 659 70.30 -29.18 71.92
C THR A 659 71.60 -28.49 72.28
N VAL A 660 71.71 -27.18 71.95
CA VAL A 660 72.89 -26.38 72.30
C VAL A 660 73.05 -26.25 73.82
N VAL A 661 71.95 -25.99 74.56
CA VAL A 661 71.97 -25.92 76.02
C VAL A 661 72.30 -27.29 76.63
N GLY A 662 71.74 -28.34 76.06
CA GLY A 662 72.07 -29.70 76.46
C GLY A 662 73.53 -30.07 76.28
N VAL A 663 74.12 -29.72 75.13
CA VAL A 663 75.54 -29.93 74.85
C VAL A 663 76.40 -29.08 75.79
N ILE A 664 76.06 -27.82 76.05
CA ILE A 664 76.80 -27.00 77.04
C ILE A 664 76.68 -27.58 78.46
N ALA A 665 75.51 -28.02 78.85
CA ALA A 665 75.30 -28.62 80.18
C ALA A 665 76.10 -29.91 80.34
N VAL A 666 76.13 -30.74 79.32
CA VAL A 666 76.96 -31.96 79.31
C VAL A 666 78.45 -31.62 79.33
N ALA A 667 78.88 -30.63 78.52
CA ALA A 667 80.28 -30.17 78.52
C ALA A 667 80.70 -29.59 79.88
N MET A 668 79.84 -28.76 80.49
CA MET A 668 80.06 -28.22 81.84
C MET A 668 80.10 -29.33 82.94
N SER A 669 79.24 -30.30 82.81
CA SER A 669 79.25 -31.48 83.72
C SER A 669 80.49 -32.31 83.58
N LEU A 670 80.96 -32.61 82.38
CA LEU A 670 82.18 -33.28 82.11
C LEU A 670 83.41 -32.51 82.60
N PHE A 671 83.37 -31.23 82.46
CA PHE A 671 84.40 -30.35 83.01
C PHE A 671 84.39 -30.31 84.55
N HIS A 672 83.22 -30.28 85.18
CA HIS A 672 83.07 -30.31 86.63
C HIS A 672 83.50 -31.64 87.30
N PHE A 673 83.29 -32.72 86.58
CA PHE A 673 83.67 -34.06 87.08
C PHE A 673 85.10 -34.47 86.65
N GLY A 674 85.87 -33.55 86.05
CA GLY A 674 87.29 -33.83 85.80
C GLY A 674 87.57 -34.91 84.75
N MET A 675 86.62 -35.15 83.85
CA MET A 675 86.74 -36.15 82.77
C MET A 675 87.18 -35.53 81.41
N LEU A 676 87.55 -34.25 81.41
CA LEU A 676 88.26 -33.55 80.37
C LEU A 676 89.38 -32.76 80.97
#